data_db85de79a0e00d6eabb3a39e140b7a7b
#
_entry.id   db85de79a0e00d6eabb3a39e140b7a7b
#
_cell.length_a   1.000
_cell.length_b   1.000
_cell.length_c   1.000
_cell.angle_alpha   90.00
_cell.angle_beta   90.00
_cell.angle_gamma   90.00
#
_symmetry.space_group_name_H-M   'P 1'
#
loop_
_entity.id
_entity.type
_entity.pdbx_description
1 polymer ?
#
loop_
_entity_poly.entity_id
_entity_poly.type
_entity_poly.pdbx_seq_one_letter_code
_entity_poly.pdbx_strand_id
1 'polypeptide(L)'
;MKNLVIVESPAKAKTIEKYLGKDFTVMSSVGHIRQIAKKNKDGGRPIETNNKYKITFEIDPGKKKVVAELRKAVKTADEVWLATDEDREGEAIAWHLCEVLKLNPKTTKRIVFHEITKTAIEEAIKNPRTIDMKMVEAQQTRQTLDWLVGFDLSPVVWRKVPGGKSAGRVQSPAVRLLVEREREVEKFGAKSSFKITGEFIVPKSGEILKAELNKKFESEEAANNFLESLKSAEFTVSNVSKTPGTRNPSAPFTTSTLQQEANTRLGFSAKSTMAAAQKLYQSGKITYMRTDSVNLSGFAIKSSEEFIKNTFGKEYHKARNFATKSTGAQEAHEAIRPTVIANEKISTSQDLQKIYTLIRNRTLASQMAPAQIKKTTVKIDISNSDKFFEAKGEVVIFDGFLKVYASGKKDEFLPELNSGDSLNFSEIIAKEVFSRPPARYSEGSLVKKLEDLGIGRPSTYATILDTIQARGYAEKGENEGKSRNTIQIKLSKNEIIREIVKEKTGSTKGKLLPTPSGEVLSDFLNDYFNQVVDYGWTANLENDFDKIALGKEKKLVVLDDFYKPFHKLIMESGEIDRNAVAPARELGTDPKTGRKVFARFGRFGPMIQLGDNKIEGEEVKFAPMPAGEKIETVSLDNALKMFLLPRTVGKTSDGQEIIANIGQYGPYIKIANTFVSIKPMSPFEINETEAQMLYEEKLKADEKRVLKKFKTGIVISRGGFGRKYISDSEIKAILPKDLDIEKITEEKASELLEVAKSRKSGKKTTTKKNAKRKTSTKTTKKSVSKTKKSSK
;
A
#
# COMPACT_ATOMS: atom_id res chain seq x y z
N MET A 1 34.17 -1.03 29.56
CA MET A 1 33.25 -1.78 28.63
C MET A 1 34.12 -2.19 27.46
N LYS A 2 34.33 -3.50 27.27
CA LYS A 2 35.27 -3.90 26.19
C LYS A 2 34.80 -3.54 24.80
N ASN A 3 33.59 -3.98 24.41
CA ASN A 3 33.10 -3.76 23.06
C ASN A 3 31.74 -3.10 23.09
N LEU A 4 31.53 -2.05 22.31
CA LEU A 4 30.24 -1.40 22.07
C LEU A 4 29.77 -1.70 20.66
N VAL A 5 28.65 -2.40 20.52
CA VAL A 5 28.00 -2.64 19.23
C VAL A 5 26.81 -1.68 19.06
N ILE A 6 26.79 -0.93 17.96
CA ILE A 6 25.69 0.03 17.67
C ILE A 6 24.88 -0.47 16.49
N VAL A 7 23.58 -0.71 16.71
CA VAL A 7 22.59 -1.13 15.70
C VAL A 7 21.58 -0.02 15.46
N GLU A 8 20.73 -0.15 14.43
CA GLU A 8 19.72 0.88 14.12
C GLU A 8 18.41 0.75 14.94
N SER A 9 18.11 -0.43 15.54
CA SER A 9 16.82 -0.60 16.23
C SER A 9 16.96 -1.25 17.62
N PRO A 10 16.12 -0.84 18.61
CA PRO A 10 16.15 -1.46 19.96
C PRO A 10 15.78 -2.94 19.96
N ALA A 11 14.91 -3.37 19.02
CA ALA A 11 14.54 -4.79 18.92
C ALA A 11 15.71 -5.64 18.44
N LYS A 12 16.47 -5.16 17.45
CA LYS A 12 17.70 -5.78 16.96
C LYS A 12 18.76 -5.83 18.05
N ALA A 13 18.91 -4.75 18.84
CA ALA A 13 19.85 -4.72 19.97
C ALA A 13 19.58 -5.87 20.95
N LYS A 14 18.34 -6.02 21.39
CA LYS A 14 17.93 -7.09 22.33
C LYS A 14 18.18 -8.50 21.78
N THR A 15 18.05 -8.68 20.47
CA THR A 15 18.25 -10.00 19.84
C THR A 15 19.73 -10.32 19.72
N ILE A 16 20.56 -9.37 19.31
CA ILE A 16 22.01 -9.55 19.11
C ILE A 16 22.74 -9.69 20.44
N GLU A 17 22.36 -8.90 21.47
CA GLU A 17 22.96 -8.94 22.79
C GLU A 17 22.93 -10.36 23.42
N LYS A 18 21.88 -11.14 23.15
CA LYS A 18 21.75 -12.53 23.58
C LYS A 18 22.81 -13.47 23.00
N TYR A 19 23.38 -13.11 21.86
CA TYR A 19 24.33 -13.94 21.12
C TYR A 19 25.79 -13.57 21.40
N LEU A 20 26.08 -12.32 21.77
CA LEU A 20 27.43 -11.79 21.85
C LEU A 20 28.15 -12.02 23.21
N GLY A 21 27.43 -12.36 24.25
CA GLY A 21 28.02 -12.60 25.56
C GLY A 21 28.41 -11.33 26.35
N LYS A 22 29.11 -11.51 27.49
CA LYS A 22 29.34 -10.43 28.48
C LYS A 22 30.37 -9.35 28.10
N ASP A 23 31.19 -9.63 27.08
CA ASP A 23 32.22 -8.67 26.62
C ASP A 23 31.64 -7.60 25.68
N PHE A 24 30.42 -7.72 25.26
CA PHE A 24 29.74 -6.83 24.34
C PHE A 24 28.53 -6.16 25.00
N THR A 25 28.42 -4.87 24.77
CA THR A 25 27.20 -4.09 25.08
C THR A 25 26.57 -3.63 23.79
N VAL A 26 25.28 -3.89 23.60
CA VAL A 26 24.59 -3.53 22.36
C VAL A 26 23.65 -2.35 22.58
N MET A 27 23.85 -1.28 21.84
CA MET A 27 23.02 -0.06 21.89
C MET A 27 22.37 0.21 20.54
N SER A 28 21.31 1.02 20.52
CA SER A 28 20.61 1.38 19.29
C SER A 28 20.66 2.86 19.03
N SER A 29 20.88 3.25 17.75
CA SER A 29 20.71 4.62 17.26
C SER A 29 19.25 5.02 17.09
N VAL A 30 18.33 4.06 17.13
CA VAL A 30 16.89 4.26 16.87
C VAL A 30 16.68 4.86 15.46
N GLY A 31 17.34 4.30 14.44
CA GLY A 31 17.34 4.76 13.05
C GLY A 31 18.35 5.87 12.78
N HIS A 32 18.11 6.68 11.78
CA HIS A 32 18.95 7.82 11.45
C HIS A 32 19.05 8.82 12.60
N ILE A 33 20.27 9.26 12.91
CA ILE A 33 20.57 10.25 13.96
C ILE A 33 20.81 11.66 13.40
N ARG A 34 21.02 11.77 12.07
CA ARG A 34 21.16 13.05 11.36
C ARG A 34 20.13 13.14 10.25
N GLN A 35 19.78 14.36 9.93
CA GLN A 35 18.94 14.72 8.79
C GLN A 35 19.59 15.86 8.01
N ILE A 36 19.14 16.10 6.78
CA ILE A 36 19.51 17.33 6.06
C ILE A 36 18.99 18.51 6.88
N ALA A 37 19.84 19.49 7.14
CA ALA A 37 19.49 20.68 7.89
C ALA A 37 18.40 21.48 7.18
N LYS A 38 17.70 22.34 7.91
CA LYS A 38 16.74 23.27 7.30
C LYS A 38 17.41 24.36 6.47
N LYS A 39 18.61 24.79 6.89
CA LYS A 39 19.45 25.80 6.25
C LYS A 39 20.90 25.43 6.42
N ASN A 40 21.77 25.93 5.54
CA ASN A 40 23.20 25.85 5.75
C ASN A 40 23.65 26.86 6.85
N LYS A 41 24.96 26.93 7.13
CA LYS A 41 25.51 27.82 8.17
C LYS A 41 25.28 29.32 7.88
N ASP A 42 25.20 29.69 6.63
CA ASP A 42 25.02 31.05 6.13
C ASP A 42 23.55 31.43 5.93
N GLY A 43 22.62 30.58 6.36
CA GLY A 43 21.18 30.80 6.23
C GLY A 43 20.59 30.42 4.86
N GLY A 44 21.42 29.97 3.92
CA GLY A 44 21.04 29.51 2.58
C GLY A 44 20.50 28.09 2.54
N ARG A 45 20.44 27.52 1.33
CA ARG A 45 19.98 26.13 1.10
C ARG A 45 20.94 25.13 1.76
N PRO A 46 20.44 24.07 2.40
CA PRO A 46 21.28 23.05 3.04
C PRO A 46 22.03 22.17 2.03
N ILE A 47 21.63 22.17 0.78
CA ILE A 47 22.35 21.56 -0.34
C ILE A 47 22.82 22.67 -1.28
N GLU A 48 24.12 22.84 -1.35
CA GLU A 48 24.76 23.91 -2.12
C GLU A 48 25.05 23.42 -3.54
N THR A 49 24.17 23.70 -4.48
CA THR A 49 24.27 23.20 -5.88
C THR A 49 25.48 23.75 -6.64
N ASN A 50 25.95 24.94 -6.30
CA ASN A 50 27.14 25.58 -6.86
C ASN A 50 28.45 25.19 -6.14
N ASN A 51 28.38 24.37 -5.09
CA ASN A 51 29.50 23.87 -4.33
C ASN A 51 29.52 22.35 -4.28
N LYS A 52 29.59 21.70 -5.45
CA LYS A 52 29.63 20.22 -5.60
C LYS A 52 28.54 19.49 -4.82
N TYR A 53 27.37 20.10 -4.72
CA TYR A 53 26.21 19.58 -3.96
C TYR A 53 26.53 19.23 -2.51
N LYS A 54 27.32 20.09 -1.86
CA LYS A 54 27.67 19.93 -0.46
C LYS A 54 26.44 19.94 0.42
N ILE A 55 26.26 18.89 1.23
CA ILE A 55 25.11 18.71 2.11
C ILE A 55 25.47 19.21 3.51
N THR A 56 24.64 20.07 4.08
CA THR A 56 24.69 20.41 5.50
C THR A 56 23.76 19.48 6.27
N PHE A 57 24.33 18.68 7.17
CA PHE A 57 23.57 17.80 8.06
C PHE A 57 23.49 18.37 9.46
N GLU A 58 22.38 18.10 10.13
CA GLU A 58 22.18 18.40 11.55
C GLU A 58 21.74 17.14 12.32
N ILE A 59 21.99 17.09 13.63
CA ILE A 59 21.45 16.03 14.48
C ILE A 59 19.93 16.23 14.56
N ASP A 60 19.16 15.18 14.26
CA ASP A 60 17.70 15.19 14.42
C ASP A 60 17.36 15.63 15.87
N PRO A 61 16.55 16.70 16.04
CA PRO A 61 16.15 17.17 17.36
C PRO A 61 15.56 16.07 18.26
N GLY A 62 14.83 15.11 17.67
CA GLY A 62 14.27 13.95 18.38
C GLY A 62 15.30 12.93 18.84
N LYS A 63 16.55 13.00 18.30
CA LYS A 63 17.62 12.03 18.58
C LYS A 63 18.71 12.57 19.52
N LYS A 64 18.64 13.82 19.95
CA LYS A 64 19.67 14.45 20.82
C LYS A 64 19.97 13.61 22.07
N LYS A 65 18.95 13.03 22.71
CA LYS A 65 19.12 12.17 23.90
C LYS A 65 19.88 10.90 23.58
N VAL A 66 19.48 10.19 22.51
CA VAL A 66 20.14 8.96 22.03
C VAL A 66 21.59 9.22 21.68
N VAL A 67 21.87 10.31 20.97
CA VAL A 67 23.25 10.72 20.63
C VAL A 67 24.07 11.01 21.88
N ALA A 68 23.51 11.65 22.90
CA ALA A 68 24.21 11.91 24.15
C ALA A 68 24.58 10.62 24.89
N GLU A 69 23.64 9.65 24.93
CA GLU A 69 23.85 8.32 25.52
C GLU A 69 24.94 7.54 24.77
N LEU A 70 24.88 7.53 23.42
CA LEU A 70 25.90 6.89 22.59
C LEU A 70 27.30 7.52 22.77
N ARG A 71 27.38 8.85 22.80
CA ARG A 71 28.66 9.55 23.07
C ARG A 71 29.25 9.19 24.42
N LYS A 72 28.41 9.01 25.45
CA LYS A 72 28.89 8.56 26.76
C LYS A 72 29.41 7.13 26.70
N ALA A 73 28.68 6.23 26.01
CA ALA A 73 29.09 4.83 25.85
C ALA A 73 30.41 4.69 25.07
N VAL A 74 30.58 5.41 23.96
CA VAL A 74 31.81 5.42 23.15
C VAL A 74 33.04 5.82 23.96
N LYS A 75 32.90 6.80 24.89
CA LYS A 75 34.02 7.22 25.75
C LYS A 75 34.51 6.15 26.73
N THR A 76 33.66 5.17 27.05
CA THR A 76 33.96 4.10 28.03
C THR A 76 34.20 2.76 27.35
N ALA A 77 34.08 2.67 26.04
CA ALA A 77 34.32 1.47 25.25
C ALA A 77 35.78 1.44 24.74
N ASP A 78 36.39 0.27 24.78
CA ASP A 78 37.73 0.05 24.21
C ASP A 78 37.62 -0.04 22.68
N GLU A 79 36.56 -0.72 22.17
CA GLU A 79 36.27 -0.83 20.75
C GLU A 79 34.81 -0.51 20.44
N VAL A 80 34.58 0.06 19.26
CA VAL A 80 33.23 0.36 18.72
C VAL A 80 32.99 -0.39 17.43
N TRP A 81 31.84 -1.07 17.36
CA TRP A 81 31.40 -1.87 16.24
C TRP A 81 30.08 -1.33 15.70
N LEU A 82 29.99 -1.16 14.39
CA LEU A 82 28.77 -0.71 13.74
C LEU A 82 28.08 -1.90 13.06
N ALA A 83 26.84 -2.19 13.45
CA ALA A 83 26.08 -3.36 13.04
C ALA A 83 24.68 -2.99 12.48
N THR A 84 24.65 -1.94 11.68
CA THR A 84 23.46 -1.52 10.95
C THR A 84 23.14 -2.46 9.79
N ASP A 85 21.94 -2.36 9.16
CA ASP A 85 21.55 -3.22 8.05
C ASP A 85 22.56 -3.17 6.89
N GLU A 86 22.55 -4.17 6.03
CA GLU A 86 23.53 -4.32 4.94
C GLU A 86 23.21 -3.49 3.71
N ASP A 87 22.09 -2.78 3.67
CA ASP A 87 21.69 -1.93 2.57
C ASP A 87 22.36 -0.53 2.63
N ARG A 88 22.17 0.28 1.59
CA ARG A 88 22.73 1.65 1.49
C ARG A 88 22.28 2.56 2.63
N GLU A 89 21.05 2.36 3.14
CA GLU A 89 20.53 3.14 4.27
C GLU A 89 21.26 2.79 5.55
N GLY A 90 21.52 1.48 5.80
CA GLY A 90 22.32 1.03 6.93
C GLY A 90 23.77 1.52 6.86
N GLU A 91 24.37 1.55 5.67
CA GLU A 91 25.72 2.07 5.47
C GLU A 91 25.79 3.58 5.74
N ALA A 92 24.78 4.33 5.29
CA ALA A 92 24.66 5.77 5.59
C ALA A 92 24.44 6.03 7.08
N ILE A 93 23.66 5.20 7.78
CA ILE A 93 23.50 5.29 9.24
C ILE A 93 24.85 5.08 9.93
N ALA A 94 25.60 4.07 9.53
CA ALA A 94 26.93 3.79 10.07
C ALA A 94 27.88 4.99 9.87
N TRP A 95 27.91 5.57 8.68
CA TRP A 95 28.69 6.77 8.41
C TRP A 95 28.25 7.96 9.25
N HIS A 96 26.94 8.21 9.38
CA HIS A 96 26.43 9.27 10.24
C HIS A 96 26.79 9.07 11.72
N LEU A 97 26.85 7.81 12.18
CA LEU A 97 27.33 7.48 13.52
C LEU A 97 28.81 7.86 13.68
N CYS A 98 29.66 7.52 12.72
CA CYS A 98 31.07 7.93 12.77
C CYS A 98 31.22 9.44 12.87
N GLU A 99 30.54 10.21 12.05
CA GLU A 99 30.59 11.67 12.05
C GLU A 99 30.19 12.28 13.41
N VAL A 100 29.05 11.79 13.98
CA VAL A 100 28.49 12.34 15.23
C VAL A 100 29.29 11.91 16.45
N LEU A 101 29.82 10.68 16.44
CA LEU A 101 30.57 10.11 17.56
C LEU A 101 32.09 10.37 17.47
N LYS A 102 32.54 11.03 16.40
CA LYS A 102 33.95 11.32 16.07
C LYS A 102 34.79 10.06 15.93
N LEU A 103 34.26 9.03 15.29
CA LEU A 103 34.93 7.81 14.92
C LEU A 103 35.51 7.94 13.51
N ASN A 104 36.58 7.21 13.24
CA ASN A 104 37.18 7.20 11.90
C ASN A 104 36.51 6.13 11.02
N PRO A 105 35.81 6.48 9.94
CA PRO A 105 35.10 5.51 9.09
C PRO A 105 36.03 4.51 8.39
N LYS A 106 37.35 4.84 8.26
CA LYS A 106 38.35 3.94 7.65
C LYS A 106 38.87 2.85 8.58
N THR A 107 38.70 3.01 9.88
CA THR A 107 39.21 2.07 10.89
C THR A 107 38.17 1.49 11.83
N THR A 108 36.98 2.14 11.92
CA THR A 108 35.88 1.64 12.76
C THR A 108 35.34 0.34 12.18
N LYS A 109 35.25 -0.67 13.04
CA LYS A 109 34.78 -2.01 12.66
C LYS A 109 33.31 -1.95 12.25
N ARG A 110 33.02 -2.47 11.07
CA ARG A 110 31.67 -2.60 10.49
C ARG A 110 31.38 -4.07 10.27
N ILE A 111 30.28 -4.58 10.86
CA ILE A 111 29.81 -5.94 10.62
C ILE A 111 28.47 -5.91 9.89
N VAL A 112 28.32 -6.85 8.98
CA VAL A 112 27.11 -7.07 8.18
C VAL A 112 26.68 -8.53 8.27
N PHE A 113 25.38 -8.76 8.22
CA PHE A 113 24.80 -10.10 8.29
C PHE A 113 23.42 -10.11 7.64
N HIS A 114 23.12 -11.17 6.90
CA HIS A 114 21.84 -11.34 6.20
C HIS A 114 20.73 -11.84 7.13
N GLU A 115 21.09 -12.41 8.30
CA GLU A 115 20.14 -12.90 9.29
C GLU A 115 20.66 -12.68 10.72
N ILE A 116 19.75 -12.55 11.65
CA ILE A 116 20.08 -12.39 13.08
C ILE A 116 20.01 -13.74 13.77
N THR A 117 21.03 -14.58 13.53
CA THR A 117 21.26 -15.86 14.19
C THR A 117 22.59 -15.83 14.93
N LYS A 118 22.77 -16.73 15.90
CA LYS A 118 24.03 -16.82 16.67
C LYS A 118 25.21 -17.02 15.74
N THR A 119 25.14 -17.99 14.86
CA THR A 119 26.21 -18.33 13.92
C THR A 119 26.58 -17.15 13.01
N ALA A 120 25.58 -16.48 12.39
CA ALA A 120 25.82 -15.37 11.50
C ALA A 120 26.47 -14.16 12.23
N ILE A 121 26.04 -13.88 13.47
CA ILE A 121 26.62 -12.80 14.27
C ILE A 121 28.06 -13.12 14.71
N GLU A 122 28.33 -14.34 15.16
CA GLU A 122 29.67 -14.76 15.57
C GLU A 122 30.64 -14.75 14.36
N GLU A 123 30.16 -15.13 13.19
CA GLU A 123 30.96 -15.07 11.95
C GLU A 123 31.23 -13.63 11.51
N ALA A 124 30.23 -12.75 11.58
CA ALA A 124 30.40 -11.33 11.27
C ALA A 124 31.40 -10.64 12.21
N ILE A 125 31.45 -10.99 13.48
CA ILE A 125 32.44 -10.49 14.44
C ILE A 125 33.86 -10.93 14.06
N LYS A 126 34.02 -12.15 13.54
CA LYS A 126 35.35 -12.66 13.11
C LYS A 126 35.84 -11.99 11.83
N ASN A 127 34.92 -11.52 10.99
CA ASN A 127 35.20 -10.96 9.66
C ASN A 127 34.69 -9.52 9.52
N PRO A 128 35.17 -8.55 10.35
CA PRO A 128 34.74 -7.17 10.22
C PRO A 128 35.33 -6.51 8.98
N ARG A 129 34.59 -5.57 8.40
CA ARG A 129 35.07 -4.66 7.37
C ARG A 129 35.04 -3.21 7.85
N THR A 130 35.35 -2.27 7.00
CA THR A 130 35.16 -0.83 7.22
C THR A 130 33.91 -0.37 6.48
N ILE A 131 33.54 0.91 6.66
CA ILE A 131 32.40 1.51 5.96
C ILE A 131 32.68 1.57 4.46
N ASP A 132 31.74 1.12 3.65
CA ASP A 132 31.78 1.28 2.20
C ASP A 132 31.33 2.69 1.79
N MET A 133 32.30 3.56 1.52
CA MET A 133 32.03 4.95 1.16
C MET A 133 31.32 5.09 -0.19
N LYS A 134 31.41 4.11 -1.09
CA LYS A 134 30.69 4.13 -2.38
C LYS A 134 29.19 3.93 -2.14
N MET A 135 28.81 3.02 -1.24
CA MET A 135 27.42 2.85 -0.83
C MET A 135 26.86 4.10 -0.14
N VAL A 136 27.68 4.76 0.70
CA VAL A 136 27.34 6.04 1.32
C VAL A 136 27.13 7.13 0.27
N GLU A 137 28.02 7.24 -0.72
CA GLU A 137 27.87 8.19 -1.82
C GLU A 137 26.62 7.94 -2.66
N ALA A 138 26.31 6.69 -2.97
CA ALA A 138 25.08 6.33 -3.69
C ALA A 138 23.82 6.73 -2.92
N GLN A 139 23.77 6.47 -1.60
CA GLN A 139 22.66 6.89 -0.75
C GLN A 139 22.54 8.41 -0.68
N GLN A 140 23.66 9.13 -0.49
CA GLN A 140 23.69 10.60 -0.47
C GLN A 140 23.28 11.20 -1.82
N THR A 141 23.69 10.60 -2.94
CA THR A 141 23.31 11.06 -4.28
C THR A 141 21.81 10.98 -4.45
N ARG A 142 21.22 9.83 -4.10
CA ARG A 142 19.77 9.64 -4.12
C ARG A 142 19.06 10.63 -3.20
N GLN A 143 19.52 10.77 -1.96
CA GLN A 143 18.93 11.69 -0.98
C GLN A 143 19.01 13.15 -1.46
N THR A 144 20.10 13.53 -2.10
CA THR A 144 20.30 14.85 -2.71
C THR A 144 19.28 15.10 -3.81
N LEU A 145 19.14 14.16 -4.76
CA LEU A 145 18.19 14.28 -5.87
C LEU A 145 16.73 14.33 -5.38
N ASP A 146 16.36 13.40 -4.50
CA ASP A 146 15.01 13.35 -3.96
C ASP A 146 14.66 14.65 -3.18
N TRP A 147 15.66 15.23 -2.49
CA TRP A 147 15.52 16.51 -1.80
C TRP A 147 15.37 17.69 -2.78
N LEU A 148 16.22 17.77 -3.80
CA LEU A 148 16.21 18.85 -4.80
C LEU A 148 14.89 18.85 -5.58
N VAL A 149 14.46 17.68 -6.06
CA VAL A 149 13.17 17.54 -6.74
C VAL A 149 12.02 17.95 -5.83
N GLY A 150 11.99 17.39 -4.61
CA GLY A 150 10.91 17.69 -3.66
C GLY A 150 10.88 19.16 -3.24
N PHE A 151 12.02 19.76 -3.02
CA PHE A 151 12.14 21.15 -2.55
C PHE A 151 11.84 22.17 -3.65
N ASP A 152 12.31 21.95 -4.87
CA ASP A 152 12.12 22.90 -5.97
C ASP A 152 10.77 22.73 -6.67
N LEU A 153 10.31 21.49 -6.88
CA LEU A 153 9.08 21.22 -7.61
C LEU A 153 7.81 21.35 -6.75
N SER A 154 7.87 20.99 -5.45
CA SER A 154 6.66 21.07 -4.61
C SER A 154 6.09 22.48 -4.48
N PRO A 155 6.87 23.57 -4.34
CA PRO A 155 6.35 24.95 -4.38
C PRO A 155 5.69 25.31 -5.70
N VAL A 156 6.16 24.80 -6.83
CA VAL A 156 5.51 24.98 -8.13
C VAL A 156 4.15 24.28 -8.12
N VAL A 157 4.11 23.02 -7.69
CA VAL A 157 2.86 22.26 -7.56
C VAL A 157 1.85 22.96 -6.65
N TRP A 158 2.27 23.52 -5.51
CA TRP A 158 1.35 24.27 -4.61
C TRP A 158 0.73 25.48 -5.25
N ARG A 159 1.50 26.20 -6.08
CA ARG A 159 1.05 27.43 -6.74
C ARG A 159 0.20 27.15 -7.98
N LYS A 160 0.55 26.13 -8.76
CA LYS A 160 0.00 25.89 -10.10
C LYS A 160 -1.07 24.79 -10.12
N VAL A 161 -0.92 23.72 -9.31
CA VAL A 161 -1.82 22.56 -9.31
C VAL A 161 -2.84 22.69 -8.18
N PRO A 162 -4.15 22.79 -8.46
CA PRO A 162 -5.18 22.79 -7.44
C PRO A 162 -5.15 21.49 -6.61
N GLY A 163 -5.14 21.62 -5.27
CA GLY A 163 -5.05 20.45 -4.37
C GLY A 163 -3.68 19.76 -4.35
N GLY A 164 -2.71 20.24 -5.13
CA GLY A 164 -1.36 19.71 -5.18
C GLY A 164 -0.62 19.88 -3.84
N LYS A 165 0.03 18.81 -3.36
CA LYS A 165 0.75 18.81 -2.08
C LYS A 165 2.25 18.66 -2.26
N SER A 166 2.69 17.80 -3.16
CA SER A 166 4.11 17.60 -3.47
C SER A 166 4.25 16.76 -4.74
N ALA A 167 5.39 16.90 -5.41
CA ALA A 167 5.82 15.99 -6.45
C ALA A 167 7.16 15.36 -6.06
N GLY A 168 7.54 14.26 -6.70
CA GLY A 168 8.79 13.60 -6.43
C GLY A 168 9.07 12.52 -7.47
N ARG A 169 10.35 12.26 -7.68
CA ARG A 169 10.93 11.44 -8.74
C ARG A 169 10.30 10.04 -8.87
N VAL A 170 10.00 9.37 -7.76
CA VAL A 170 9.46 8.00 -7.77
C VAL A 170 7.94 7.97 -7.57
N GLN A 171 7.38 8.93 -6.81
CA GLN A 171 5.94 8.98 -6.55
C GLN A 171 5.14 9.46 -7.77
N SER A 172 5.68 10.42 -8.53
CA SER A 172 4.96 10.98 -9.66
C SER A 172 4.75 10.00 -10.82
N PRO A 173 5.74 9.18 -11.22
CA PRO A 173 5.52 8.10 -12.18
C PRO A 173 4.49 7.05 -11.69
N ALA A 174 4.43 6.78 -10.39
CA ALA A 174 3.42 5.86 -9.84
C ALA A 174 2.00 6.42 -9.96
N VAL A 175 1.81 7.72 -9.77
CA VAL A 175 0.52 8.40 -10.01
C VAL A 175 0.17 8.35 -11.50
N ARG A 176 1.12 8.65 -12.39
CA ARG A 176 0.95 8.57 -13.84
C ARG A 176 0.47 7.19 -14.29
N LEU A 177 1.06 6.10 -13.78
CA LEU A 177 0.61 4.73 -14.07
C LEU A 177 -0.85 4.49 -13.72
N LEU A 178 -1.32 5.04 -12.59
CA LEU A 178 -2.71 4.92 -12.19
C LEU A 178 -3.63 5.72 -13.11
N VAL A 179 -3.24 6.94 -13.48
CA VAL A 179 -4.01 7.83 -14.38
C VAL A 179 -4.11 7.22 -15.78
N GLU A 180 -3.00 6.76 -16.35
CA GLU A 180 -2.98 6.10 -17.66
C GLU A 180 -3.90 4.86 -17.66
N ARG A 181 -3.82 4.02 -16.61
CA ARG A 181 -4.66 2.83 -16.49
C ARG A 181 -6.15 3.18 -16.34
N GLU A 182 -6.50 4.21 -15.59
CA GLU A 182 -7.90 4.62 -15.44
C GLU A 182 -8.45 5.13 -16.77
N ARG A 183 -7.68 5.92 -17.52
CA ARG A 183 -8.04 6.39 -18.86
C ARG A 183 -8.18 5.25 -19.88
N GLU A 184 -7.32 4.23 -19.82
CA GLU A 184 -7.48 3.02 -20.63
C GLU A 184 -8.82 2.31 -20.32
N VAL A 185 -9.20 2.23 -19.04
CA VAL A 185 -10.45 1.59 -18.61
C VAL A 185 -11.66 2.43 -19.03
N GLU A 186 -11.59 3.75 -18.92
CA GLU A 186 -12.68 4.67 -19.30
C GLU A 186 -12.93 4.71 -20.82
N LYS A 187 -11.85 4.68 -21.60
CA LYS A 187 -11.93 4.66 -23.08
C LYS A 187 -12.33 3.29 -23.64
N PHE A 188 -12.34 2.27 -22.81
CA PHE A 188 -12.58 0.90 -23.27
C PHE A 188 -14.06 0.69 -23.66
N GLY A 189 -14.30 0.50 -24.95
CA GLY A 189 -15.59 0.08 -25.47
C GLY A 189 -15.78 -1.43 -25.32
N ALA A 190 -16.60 -1.87 -24.38
CA ALA A 190 -16.88 -3.29 -24.19
C ALA A 190 -17.71 -3.82 -25.38
N LYS A 191 -17.18 -4.83 -26.07
CA LYS A 191 -17.90 -5.57 -27.12
C LYS A 191 -18.56 -6.79 -26.52
N SER A 192 -19.84 -7.02 -26.82
CA SER A 192 -20.55 -8.22 -26.44
C SER A 192 -20.32 -9.35 -27.45
N SER A 193 -20.42 -10.58 -27.00
CA SER A 193 -20.44 -11.79 -27.81
C SER A 193 -21.14 -12.89 -27.02
N PHE A 194 -21.63 -13.91 -27.70
CA PHE A 194 -22.30 -15.03 -27.07
C PHE A 194 -21.35 -16.24 -27.00
N LYS A 195 -21.07 -16.67 -25.77
CA LYS A 195 -20.30 -17.86 -25.44
C LYS A 195 -21.28 -19.00 -25.23
N ILE A 196 -21.08 -20.13 -25.93
CA ILE A 196 -21.93 -21.29 -25.81
C ILE A 196 -21.26 -22.35 -24.96
N THR A 197 -22.00 -22.88 -23.99
CA THR A 197 -21.59 -24.02 -23.15
C THR A 197 -22.69 -25.09 -23.15
N GLY A 198 -22.30 -26.33 -23.24
CA GLY A 198 -23.22 -27.48 -23.17
C GLY A 198 -22.97 -28.32 -21.92
N GLU A 199 -24.02 -28.84 -21.35
CA GLU A 199 -24.01 -29.90 -20.34
C GLU A 199 -24.46 -31.20 -20.98
N PHE A 200 -23.55 -32.17 -21.05
CA PHE A 200 -23.77 -33.46 -21.71
C PHE A 200 -23.84 -34.56 -20.67
N ILE A 201 -24.80 -35.49 -20.88
CA ILE A 201 -24.99 -36.63 -20.01
C ILE A 201 -24.17 -37.78 -20.56
N VAL A 202 -23.29 -38.33 -19.74
CA VAL A 202 -22.48 -39.51 -20.10
C VAL A 202 -23.31 -40.77 -19.96
N PRO A 203 -23.52 -41.55 -21.01
CA PRO A 203 -24.50 -42.66 -21.03
C PRO A 203 -24.23 -43.75 -19.98
N LYS A 204 -22.97 -44.06 -19.70
CA LYS A 204 -22.55 -45.10 -18.77
C LYS A 204 -22.63 -44.74 -17.30
N SER A 205 -22.38 -43.48 -16.95
CA SER A 205 -22.30 -43.06 -15.57
C SER A 205 -23.41 -42.10 -15.12
N GLY A 206 -24.14 -41.53 -16.11
CA GLY A 206 -25.12 -40.47 -15.82
C GLY A 206 -24.51 -39.12 -15.36
N GLU A 207 -23.18 -39.04 -15.33
CA GLU A 207 -22.50 -37.82 -14.93
C GLU A 207 -22.63 -36.73 -15.98
N ILE A 208 -22.55 -35.48 -15.53
CA ILE A 208 -22.65 -34.29 -16.41
C ILE A 208 -21.25 -33.85 -16.83
N LEU A 209 -21.02 -33.82 -18.14
CA LEU A 209 -19.82 -33.24 -18.75
C LEU A 209 -20.13 -31.81 -19.22
N LYS A 210 -19.44 -30.83 -18.67
CA LYS A 210 -19.53 -29.44 -19.13
C LYS A 210 -18.48 -29.18 -20.22
N ALA A 211 -18.94 -28.69 -21.37
CA ALA A 211 -18.06 -28.35 -22.47
C ALA A 211 -18.37 -26.98 -23.07
N GLU A 212 -17.37 -26.34 -23.63
CA GLU A 212 -17.46 -25.02 -24.26
C GLU A 212 -17.33 -25.16 -25.77
N LEU A 213 -18.18 -24.47 -26.52
CA LEU A 213 -18.06 -24.42 -27.97
C LEU A 213 -16.78 -23.67 -28.37
N ASN A 214 -16.08 -24.15 -29.36
CA ASN A 214 -14.82 -23.59 -29.87
C ASN A 214 -14.98 -22.25 -30.57
N LYS A 215 -16.20 -21.70 -30.70
CA LYS A 215 -16.53 -20.42 -31.34
C LYS A 215 -17.51 -19.61 -30.49
N LYS A 216 -17.32 -18.30 -30.51
CA LYS A 216 -18.29 -17.32 -29.98
C LYS A 216 -19.04 -16.70 -31.15
N PHE A 217 -20.29 -16.26 -30.90
CA PHE A 217 -21.11 -15.56 -31.86
C PHE A 217 -21.19 -14.07 -31.49
N GLU A 218 -21.21 -13.21 -32.51
CA GLU A 218 -21.16 -11.77 -32.31
C GLU A 218 -22.55 -11.14 -32.11
N SER A 219 -23.64 -11.87 -32.45
CA SER A 219 -25.02 -11.38 -32.26
C SER A 219 -25.89 -12.43 -31.57
N GLU A 220 -26.97 -11.95 -30.95
CA GLU A 220 -27.99 -12.80 -30.33
C GLU A 220 -28.65 -13.68 -31.37
N GLU A 221 -28.97 -13.13 -32.54
CA GLU A 221 -29.60 -13.85 -33.65
C GLU A 221 -28.73 -15.04 -34.15
N ALA A 222 -27.42 -14.79 -34.37
CA ALA A 222 -26.51 -15.85 -34.79
C ALA A 222 -26.37 -16.96 -33.73
N ALA A 223 -26.37 -16.62 -32.45
CA ALA A 223 -26.33 -17.57 -31.35
C ALA A 223 -27.65 -18.38 -31.28
N ASN A 224 -28.79 -17.72 -31.43
CA ASN A 224 -30.09 -18.36 -31.41
C ASN A 224 -30.25 -19.32 -32.60
N ASN A 225 -29.90 -18.89 -33.83
CA ASN A 225 -29.94 -19.74 -35.04
C ASN A 225 -29.03 -20.96 -34.88
N PHE A 226 -27.89 -20.80 -34.26
CA PHE A 226 -27.04 -21.93 -33.97
C PHE A 226 -27.67 -22.89 -32.95
N LEU A 227 -28.30 -22.40 -31.87
CA LEU A 227 -29.01 -23.25 -30.91
C LEU A 227 -30.20 -23.97 -31.57
N GLU A 228 -30.93 -23.33 -32.49
CA GLU A 228 -32.00 -23.95 -33.26
C GLU A 228 -31.45 -25.15 -34.09
N SER A 229 -30.28 -24.99 -34.73
CA SER A 229 -29.69 -26.08 -35.50
C SER A 229 -29.28 -27.27 -34.65
N LEU A 230 -29.02 -27.07 -33.35
CA LEU A 230 -28.61 -28.11 -32.41
C LEU A 230 -29.78 -29.04 -31.97
N LYS A 231 -31.04 -28.66 -32.20
CA LYS A 231 -32.20 -29.44 -31.83
C LYS A 231 -32.22 -30.83 -32.52
N SER A 232 -31.70 -30.91 -33.74
CA SER A 232 -31.62 -32.15 -34.53
C SER A 232 -30.18 -32.69 -34.59
N ALA A 233 -29.25 -32.13 -33.87
CA ALA A 233 -27.86 -32.54 -33.93
C ALA A 233 -27.59 -33.76 -33.02
N GLU A 234 -26.70 -34.60 -33.45
CA GLU A 234 -26.08 -35.68 -32.67
C GLU A 234 -24.70 -35.22 -32.17
N PHE A 235 -24.36 -35.62 -30.97
CA PHE A 235 -23.10 -35.26 -30.33
C PHE A 235 -22.26 -36.51 -30.09
N THR A 236 -21.10 -36.57 -30.71
CA THR A 236 -20.21 -37.72 -30.61
C THR A 236 -18.83 -37.31 -30.12
N VAL A 237 -18.30 -38.04 -29.17
CA VAL A 237 -16.92 -37.86 -28.72
C VAL A 237 -15.98 -38.24 -29.85
N SER A 238 -15.36 -37.28 -30.53
CA SER A 238 -14.41 -37.54 -31.59
C SER A 238 -13.00 -37.84 -31.12
N ASN A 239 -12.58 -37.22 -30.00
CA ASN A 239 -11.24 -37.40 -29.48
C ASN A 239 -11.20 -37.22 -27.96
N VAL A 240 -10.43 -38.11 -27.30
CA VAL A 240 -10.08 -37.97 -25.88
C VAL A 240 -8.55 -37.95 -25.75
N SER A 241 -8.01 -36.74 -25.56
CA SER A 241 -6.57 -36.54 -25.40
C SER A 241 -6.21 -36.46 -23.90
N LYS A 242 -5.27 -37.31 -23.49
CA LYS A 242 -4.73 -37.32 -22.12
C LYS A 242 -3.26 -36.98 -22.19
N THR A 243 -2.89 -35.75 -21.74
CA THR A 243 -1.51 -35.28 -21.80
C THR A 243 -0.94 -35.07 -20.40
N PRO A 244 0.29 -35.56 -20.15
CA PRO A 244 0.99 -35.21 -18.90
C PRO A 244 1.38 -33.74 -18.90
N GLY A 245 1.35 -33.14 -17.74
CA GLY A 245 1.79 -31.76 -17.54
C GLY A 245 2.50 -31.61 -16.20
N THR A 246 3.22 -30.51 -16.05
CA THR A 246 3.90 -30.20 -14.81
C THR A 246 3.60 -28.77 -14.40
N ARG A 247 3.45 -28.54 -13.08
CA ARG A 247 3.45 -27.21 -12.49
C ARG A 247 4.73 -27.06 -11.69
N ASN A 248 5.52 -26.03 -12.01
CA ASN A 248 6.76 -25.75 -11.31
C ASN A 248 6.51 -24.78 -10.15
N PRO A 249 7.24 -24.92 -9.03
CA PRO A 249 7.22 -23.93 -7.96
C PRO A 249 7.88 -22.63 -8.41
N SER A 250 7.44 -21.55 -7.82
CA SER A 250 8.08 -20.24 -7.99
C SER A 250 9.30 -20.10 -7.11
N ALA A 251 10.21 -19.15 -7.46
CA ALA A 251 11.39 -18.82 -6.68
C ALA A 251 11.05 -18.39 -5.25
N PRO A 252 12.00 -18.43 -4.31
CA PRO A 252 11.88 -17.80 -3.00
C PRO A 252 11.51 -16.31 -3.13
N PHE A 253 11.04 -15.69 -2.06
CA PHE A 253 10.59 -14.32 -2.12
C PHE A 253 11.70 -13.30 -2.21
N THR A 254 11.52 -12.35 -3.12
CA THR A 254 12.08 -10.99 -3.06
C THR A 254 11.13 -10.07 -2.29
N THR A 255 11.57 -8.85 -1.98
CA THR A 255 10.68 -7.82 -1.39
C THR A 255 9.42 -7.60 -2.21
N SER A 256 9.56 -7.48 -3.53
CA SER A 256 8.45 -7.24 -4.45
C SER A 256 7.48 -8.40 -4.47
N THR A 257 7.97 -9.62 -4.67
CA THR A 257 7.10 -10.80 -4.76
C THR A 257 6.43 -11.13 -3.42
N LEU A 258 7.07 -10.84 -2.29
CA LEU A 258 6.43 -10.94 -0.97
C LEU A 258 5.27 -9.96 -0.83
N GLN A 259 5.44 -8.70 -1.25
CA GLN A 259 4.36 -7.70 -1.21
C GLN A 259 3.20 -8.09 -2.13
N GLN A 260 3.47 -8.61 -3.31
CA GLN A 260 2.46 -9.08 -4.26
C GLN A 260 1.62 -10.23 -3.68
N GLU A 261 2.29 -11.26 -3.18
CA GLU A 261 1.60 -12.46 -2.65
C GLU A 261 0.88 -12.16 -1.33
N ALA A 262 1.46 -11.35 -0.44
CA ALA A 262 0.80 -10.93 0.79
C ALA A 262 -0.46 -10.09 0.50
N ASN A 263 -0.42 -9.24 -0.53
CA ASN A 263 -1.60 -8.48 -0.96
C ASN A 263 -2.68 -9.41 -1.53
N THR A 264 -2.29 -10.35 -2.40
CA THR A 264 -3.25 -11.22 -3.09
C THR A 264 -3.85 -12.28 -2.16
N ARG A 265 -3.02 -12.94 -1.33
CA ARG A 265 -3.46 -14.08 -0.49
C ARG A 265 -3.96 -13.69 0.88
N LEU A 266 -3.41 -12.61 1.45
CA LEU A 266 -3.69 -12.21 2.83
C LEU A 266 -4.41 -10.85 2.94
N GLY A 267 -4.55 -10.11 1.83
CA GLY A 267 -5.14 -8.78 1.82
C GLY A 267 -4.28 -7.70 2.50
N PHE A 268 -2.99 -7.98 2.72
CA PHE A 268 -2.09 -7.03 3.36
C PHE A 268 -1.68 -5.91 2.40
N SER A 269 -1.57 -4.68 2.91
CA SER A 269 -0.95 -3.59 2.16
C SER A 269 0.56 -3.80 2.08
N ALA A 270 1.22 -3.20 1.10
CA ALA A 270 2.68 -3.22 0.99
C ALA A 270 3.35 -2.71 2.28
N LYS A 271 2.82 -1.64 2.88
CA LYS A 271 3.29 -1.09 4.16
C LYS A 271 3.15 -2.07 5.32
N SER A 272 1.98 -2.72 5.47
CA SER A 272 1.76 -3.68 6.55
C SER A 272 2.63 -4.93 6.37
N THR A 273 2.82 -5.38 5.14
CA THR A 273 3.72 -6.49 4.79
C THR A 273 5.15 -6.20 5.21
N MET A 274 5.68 -5.03 4.83
CA MET A 274 7.06 -4.65 5.20
C MET A 274 7.23 -4.40 6.69
N ALA A 275 6.24 -3.83 7.36
CA ALA A 275 6.27 -3.65 8.81
C ALA A 275 6.28 -5.00 9.56
N ALA A 276 5.56 -6.00 9.06
CA ALA A 276 5.58 -7.35 9.60
C ALA A 276 6.92 -8.04 9.33
N ALA A 277 7.42 -8.00 8.09
CA ALA A 277 8.70 -8.58 7.71
C ALA A 277 9.87 -7.97 8.50
N GLN A 278 9.88 -6.64 8.71
CA GLN A 278 10.87 -5.95 9.54
C GLN A 278 10.89 -6.49 10.98
N LYS A 279 9.73 -6.71 11.59
CA LYS A 279 9.63 -7.28 12.94
C LYS A 279 10.13 -8.72 13.00
N LEU A 280 9.81 -9.53 11.98
CA LEU A 280 10.27 -10.91 11.87
C LEU A 280 11.81 -10.96 11.73
N TYR A 281 12.39 -10.12 10.89
CA TYR A 281 13.84 -9.99 10.74
C TYR A 281 14.51 -9.58 12.06
N GLN A 282 14.04 -8.49 12.68
CA GLN A 282 14.62 -7.98 13.93
C GLN A 282 14.53 -8.97 15.09
N SER A 283 13.56 -9.89 15.04
CA SER A 283 13.45 -10.99 16.01
C SER A 283 14.19 -12.27 15.59
N GLY A 284 14.98 -12.24 14.52
CA GLY A 284 15.76 -13.35 14.02
C GLY A 284 14.94 -14.52 13.47
N LYS A 285 13.75 -14.24 12.89
CA LYS A 285 12.85 -15.28 12.36
C LYS A 285 12.97 -15.47 10.86
N ILE A 286 13.37 -14.44 10.14
CA ILE A 286 13.60 -14.46 8.69
C ILE A 286 14.92 -13.74 8.35
N THR A 287 15.44 -13.98 7.15
CA THR A 287 16.52 -13.21 6.55
C THR A 287 16.10 -11.76 6.27
N TYR A 288 17.04 -10.93 5.87
CA TYR A 288 16.79 -9.52 5.57
C TYR A 288 15.71 -9.37 4.49
N MET A 289 14.72 -8.53 4.75
CA MET A 289 13.51 -8.45 3.95
C MET A 289 13.58 -7.46 2.78
N ARG A 290 14.64 -6.65 2.67
CA ARG A 290 14.84 -5.74 1.55
C ARG A 290 15.88 -6.32 0.59
N THR A 291 15.43 -7.23 -0.26
CA THR A 291 16.27 -7.92 -1.23
C THR A 291 15.53 -8.10 -2.56
N ASP A 292 16.25 -8.04 -3.65
CA ASP A 292 15.81 -8.43 -4.99
C ASP A 292 16.38 -9.79 -5.42
N SER A 293 17.19 -10.42 -4.55
CA SER A 293 17.76 -11.73 -4.76
C SER A 293 16.74 -12.84 -4.52
N VAL A 294 16.82 -13.88 -5.33
CA VAL A 294 16.10 -15.16 -5.19
C VAL A 294 17.01 -16.31 -4.75
N ASN A 295 18.29 -16.02 -4.48
CA ASN A 295 19.28 -17.01 -4.10
C ASN A 295 19.06 -17.52 -2.68
N LEU A 296 19.34 -18.79 -2.44
CA LEU A 296 19.40 -19.40 -1.11
C LEU A 296 20.84 -19.82 -0.82
N SER A 297 21.27 -19.64 0.42
CA SER A 297 22.56 -20.17 0.88
C SER A 297 22.58 -21.70 0.84
N GLY A 298 23.77 -22.28 0.73
CA GLY A 298 23.96 -23.73 0.77
C GLY A 298 23.38 -24.36 2.04
N PHE A 299 23.50 -23.65 3.17
CA PHE A 299 22.88 -24.06 4.44
C PHE A 299 21.35 -24.11 4.35
N ALA A 300 20.72 -23.11 3.77
CA ALA A 300 19.26 -23.05 3.62
C ALA A 300 18.73 -24.14 2.67
N ILE A 301 19.46 -24.40 1.58
CA ILE A 301 19.12 -25.51 0.65
C ILE A 301 19.19 -26.85 1.38
N LYS A 302 20.29 -27.12 2.08
CA LYS A 302 20.49 -28.38 2.82
C LYS A 302 19.46 -28.56 3.93
N SER A 303 19.19 -27.53 4.72
CA SER A 303 18.19 -27.59 5.79
C SER A 303 16.78 -27.80 5.23
N SER A 304 16.47 -27.22 4.07
CA SER A 304 15.18 -27.44 3.38
C SER A 304 15.09 -28.88 2.84
N GLU A 305 16.17 -29.39 2.27
CA GLU A 305 16.27 -30.78 1.79
C GLU A 305 15.99 -31.78 2.89
N GLU A 306 16.73 -31.65 4.04
CA GLU A 306 16.56 -32.53 5.19
C GLU A 306 15.12 -32.48 5.73
N PHE A 307 14.55 -31.26 5.88
CA PHE A 307 13.18 -31.10 6.34
C PHE A 307 12.18 -31.76 5.39
N ILE A 308 12.30 -31.49 4.07
CA ILE A 308 11.38 -32.04 3.06
C ILE A 308 11.44 -33.57 3.04
N LYS A 309 12.64 -34.14 3.01
CA LYS A 309 12.81 -35.62 2.95
C LYS A 309 12.26 -36.28 4.20
N ASN A 310 12.47 -35.71 5.38
CA ASN A 310 12.02 -36.29 6.65
C ASN A 310 10.51 -36.12 6.87
N THR A 311 9.89 -35.05 6.34
CA THR A 311 8.49 -34.74 6.60
C THR A 311 7.55 -35.27 5.52
N PHE A 312 7.97 -35.24 4.27
CA PHE A 312 7.10 -35.53 3.12
C PHE A 312 7.56 -36.74 2.30
N GLY A 313 8.82 -37.13 2.38
CA GLY A 313 9.43 -38.18 1.58
C GLY A 313 10.47 -37.66 0.59
N LYS A 314 11.33 -38.56 0.13
CA LYS A 314 12.44 -38.21 -0.78
C LYS A 314 11.94 -37.75 -2.14
N GLU A 315 10.83 -38.26 -2.60
CA GLU A 315 10.17 -37.93 -3.87
C GLU A 315 9.67 -36.47 -3.93
N TYR A 316 9.42 -35.85 -2.80
CA TYR A 316 9.02 -34.43 -2.70
C TYR A 316 10.18 -33.44 -2.81
N HIS A 317 11.42 -33.89 -2.72
CA HIS A 317 12.57 -33.01 -2.80
C HIS A 317 13.10 -32.91 -4.23
N LYS A 318 13.37 -31.66 -4.64
CA LYS A 318 14.13 -31.34 -5.85
C LYS A 318 14.84 -30.01 -5.64
N ALA A 319 16.13 -30.06 -5.37
CA ALA A 319 16.95 -28.88 -5.23
C ALA A 319 16.89 -27.99 -6.50
N ARG A 320 16.80 -26.67 -6.31
CA ARG A 320 16.79 -25.68 -7.41
C ARG A 320 17.56 -24.42 -7.01
N ASN A 321 18.33 -23.96 -7.94
CA ASN A 321 18.90 -22.60 -7.95
C ASN A 321 18.08 -21.76 -8.93
N PHE A 322 17.70 -20.56 -8.51
CA PHE A 322 16.96 -19.62 -9.34
C PHE A 322 17.89 -18.48 -9.75
N ALA A 323 17.86 -18.11 -11.02
CA ALA A 323 18.65 -16.97 -11.50
C ALA A 323 17.92 -15.65 -11.16
N THR A 324 18.65 -14.70 -10.62
CA THR A 324 18.17 -13.33 -10.39
C THR A 324 18.09 -12.61 -11.74
N LYS A 325 16.96 -11.99 -12.03
CA LYS A 325 16.71 -11.34 -13.33
C LYS A 325 17.31 -9.93 -13.43
N SER A 326 17.63 -9.27 -12.31
CA SER A 326 18.13 -7.90 -12.32
C SER A 326 19.65 -7.88 -12.51
N THR A 327 20.12 -7.16 -13.52
CA THR A 327 21.54 -6.94 -13.81
C THR A 327 22.26 -6.07 -12.78
N GLY A 328 21.52 -5.43 -11.87
CA GLY A 328 22.00 -4.62 -10.75
C GLY A 328 21.74 -5.23 -9.38
N ALA A 329 21.28 -6.51 -9.35
CA ALA A 329 21.06 -7.20 -8.10
C ALA A 329 22.36 -7.22 -7.30
N GLN A 330 22.25 -6.92 -6.01
CA GLN A 330 23.31 -7.20 -5.07
C GLN A 330 23.41 -8.72 -4.95
N GLU A 331 24.19 -9.36 -5.83
CA GLU A 331 24.35 -10.83 -5.90
C GLU A 331 24.74 -11.48 -4.57
N ALA A 332 25.29 -10.68 -3.65
CA ALA A 332 25.64 -11.10 -2.30
C ALA A 332 24.44 -11.29 -1.36
N HIS A 333 23.25 -10.81 -1.72
CA HIS A 333 22.07 -10.93 -0.85
C HIS A 333 21.34 -12.26 -1.04
N GLU A 334 20.75 -12.72 0.05
CA GLU A 334 19.91 -13.92 0.08
C GLU A 334 18.43 -13.54 -0.12
N ALA A 335 17.63 -14.49 -0.59
CA ALA A 335 16.17 -14.34 -0.64
C ALA A 335 15.56 -14.25 0.77
N ILE A 336 14.32 -13.78 0.84
CA ILE A 336 13.56 -13.75 2.09
C ILE A 336 13.14 -15.19 2.44
N ARG A 337 13.69 -15.72 3.52
CA ARG A 337 13.42 -17.08 4.01
C ARG A 337 13.36 -17.13 5.54
N PRO A 338 12.78 -18.18 6.14
CA PRO A 338 12.92 -18.39 7.57
C PRO A 338 14.38 -18.73 7.93
N THR A 339 14.82 -18.30 9.11
CA THR A 339 16.14 -18.66 9.65
C THR A 339 16.20 -20.13 10.09
N VAL A 340 15.06 -20.68 10.54
CA VAL A 340 14.91 -22.08 10.92
C VAL A 340 13.68 -22.65 10.21
N ILE A 341 13.89 -23.44 9.16
CA ILE A 341 12.83 -23.96 8.29
C ILE A 341 11.86 -24.90 9.01
N ALA A 342 12.34 -25.62 10.03
CA ALA A 342 11.55 -26.57 10.80
C ALA A 342 10.46 -25.91 11.67
N ASN A 343 10.61 -24.64 12.01
CA ASN A 343 9.65 -23.94 12.84
C ASN A 343 8.39 -23.60 12.03
N GLU A 344 7.28 -24.29 12.26
CA GLU A 344 5.99 -23.97 11.66
C GLU A 344 5.29 -22.80 12.33
N LYS A 345 5.33 -22.80 13.66
CA LYS A 345 4.72 -21.79 14.50
C LYS A 345 5.80 -21.03 15.25
N ILE A 346 5.67 -19.72 15.29
CA ILE A 346 6.53 -18.84 16.08
C ILE A 346 5.67 -18.12 17.12
N SER A 347 6.22 -17.89 18.31
CA SER A 347 5.52 -17.14 19.36
C SER A 347 5.42 -15.67 18.97
N THR A 348 4.27 -15.27 18.37
CA THR A 348 4.05 -13.92 17.85
C THR A 348 2.57 -13.62 17.62
N SER A 349 2.25 -12.40 17.13
CA SER A 349 0.88 -12.05 16.76
C SER A 349 0.42 -12.81 15.50
N GLN A 350 -0.89 -12.94 15.34
CA GLN A 350 -1.51 -13.63 14.20
C GLN A 350 -1.05 -13.10 12.85
N ASP A 351 -0.93 -11.78 12.70
CA ASP A 351 -0.50 -11.16 11.44
C ASP A 351 0.96 -11.46 11.10
N LEU A 352 1.84 -11.46 12.10
CA LEU A 352 3.22 -11.86 11.91
C LEU A 352 3.33 -13.34 11.55
N GLN A 353 2.52 -14.20 12.20
CA GLN A 353 2.47 -15.63 11.88
C GLN A 353 2.02 -15.87 10.43
N LYS A 354 1.02 -15.14 9.92
CA LYS A 354 0.56 -15.25 8.54
C LYS A 354 1.69 -14.94 7.53
N ILE A 355 2.41 -13.84 7.75
CA ILE A 355 3.55 -13.46 6.88
C ILE A 355 4.68 -14.48 6.99
N TYR A 356 5.01 -14.92 8.20
CA TYR A 356 6.02 -15.95 8.41
C TYR A 356 5.67 -17.27 7.69
N THR A 357 4.42 -17.73 7.83
CA THR A 357 3.93 -18.95 7.18
C THR A 357 3.99 -18.82 5.66
N LEU A 358 3.62 -17.66 5.12
CA LEU A 358 3.71 -17.39 3.68
C LEU A 358 5.16 -17.51 3.19
N ILE A 359 6.12 -16.90 3.90
CA ILE A 359 7.55 -16.94 3.58
C ILE A 359 8.07 -18.38 3.67
N ARG A 360 7.80 -19.08 4.78
CA ARG A 360 8.26 -20.45 5.02
C ARG A 360 7.75 -21.40 3.94
N ASN A 361 6.46 -21.37 3.67
CA ASN A 361 5.85 -22.26 2.69
C ASN A 361 6.38 -21.98 1.28
N ARG A 362 6.63 -20.72 0.91
CA ARG A 362 7.25 -20.37 -0.37
C ARG A 362 8.68 -20.90 -0.49
N THR A 363 9.47 -20.77 0.58
CA THR A 363 10.85 -21.29 0.64
C THR A 363 10.85 -22.81 0.47
N LEU A 364 10.04 -23.54 1.24
CA LEU A 364 9.90 -24.98 1.10
C LEU A 364 9.47 -25.38 -0.33
N ALA A 365 8.39 -24.77 -0.82
CA ALA A 365 7.86 -25.02 -2.16
C ALA A 365 8.93 -24.87 -3.24
N SER A 366 9.82 -23.87 -3.13
CA SER A 366 10.89 -23.62 -4.09
C SER A 366 11.88 -24.78 -4.20
N GLN A 367 12.05 -25.57 -3.14
CA GLN A 367 12.98 -26.70 -3.04
C GLN A 367 12.25 -28.07 -3.15
N MET A 368 10.92 -28.04 -3.43
CA MET A 368 10.12 -29.28 -3.61
C MET A 368 9.99 -29.66 -5.09
N ALA A 369 9.67 -30.93 -5.31
CA ALA A 369 9.40 -31.46 -6.63
C ALA A 369 8.22 -30.75 -7.31
N PRO A 370 8.21 -30.62 -8.64
CA PRO A 370 7.06 -30.07 -9.35
C PRO A 370 5.84 -30.94 -9.16
N ALA A 371 4.67 -30.36 -9.18
CA ALA A 371 3.44 -31.13 -9.23
C ALA A 371 3.26 -31.74 -10.62
N GLN A 372 2.89 -33.02 -10.66
CA GLN A 372 2.54 -33.71 -11.89
C GLN A 372 1.03 -33.66 -12.05
N ILE A 373 0.59 -33.27 -13.21
CA ILE A 373 -0.81 -33.13 -13.55
C ILE A 373 -1.13 -33.97 -14.81
N LYS A 374 -2.33 -34.46 -14.87
CA LYS A 374 -2.90 -35.07 -16.07
C LYS A 374 -3.97 -34.14 -16.60
N LYS A 375 -3.78 -33.63 -17.79
CA LYS A 375 -4.76 -32.82 -18.51
C LYS A 375 -5.55 -33.74 -19.42
N THR A 376 -6.87 -33.69 -19.30
CA THR A 376 -7.76 -34.40 -20.20
C THR A 376 -8.52 -33.38 -21.02
N THR A 377 -8.50 -33.55 -22.34
CA THR A 377 -9.31 -32.76 -23.27
C THR A 377 -10.21 -33.70 -24.04
N VAL A 378 -11.51 -33.46 -23.97
CA VAL A 378 -12.52 -34.20 -24.70
C VAL A 378 -13.09 -33.29 -25.78
N LYS A 379 -13.03 -33.75 -27.04
CA LYS A 379 -13.62 -33.06 -28.19
C LYS A 379 -14.94 -33.78 -28.55
N ILE A 380 -16.01 -33.02 -28.67
CA ILE A 380 -17.35 -33.50 -29.00
C ILE A 380 -17.74 -32.83 -30.31
N ASP A 381 -17.84 -33.64 -31.36
CA ASP A 381 -18.27 -33.19 -32.69
C ASP A 381 -19.80 -33.10 -32.74
N ILE A 382 -20.30 -32.23 -33.58
CA ILE A 382 -21.70 -31.93 -33.82
C ILE A 382 -22.02 -32.44 -35.25
N SER A 383 -22.98 -33.32 -35.42
CA SER A 383 -23.27 -33.99 -36.68
C SER A 383 -23.58 -33.05 -37.86
N ASN A 384 -24.13 -31.89 -37.59
CA ASN A 384 -24.56 -30.91 -38.62
C ASN A 384 -23.73 -29.59 -38.59
N SER A 385 -22.53 -29.60 -38.01
CA SER A 385 -21.70 -28.39 -37.87
C SER A 385 -20.21 -28.73 -37.95
N ASP A 386 -19.43 -27.80 -38.48
CA ASP A 386 -17.96 -27.79 -38.42
C ASP A 386 -17.40 -27.43 -37.07
N LYS A 387 -18.26 -26.96 -36.18
CA LYS A 387 -17.91 -26.56 -34.82
C LYS A 387 -17.99 -27.77 -33.90
N PHE A 388 -17.29 -27.65 -32.77
CA PHE A 388 -17.25 -28.73 -31.77
C PHE A 388 -17.26 -28.16 -30.37
N PHE A 389 -17.72 -28.93 -29.40
CA PHE A 389 -17.56 -28.64 -27.99
C PHE A 389 -16.25 -29.23 -27.45
N GLU A 390 -15.62 -28.52 -26.56
CA GLU A 390 -14.38 -28.94 -25.88
C GLU A 390 -14.57 -28.93 -24.38
N ALA A 391 -14.37 -30.07 -23.70
CA ALA A 391 -14.29 -30.17 -22.26
C ALA A 391 -12.83 -30.32 -21.82
N LYS A 392 -12.41 -29.59 -20.81
CA LYS A 392 -11.06 -29.63 -20.26
C LYS A 392 -11.12 -29.99 -18.79
N GLY A 393 -10.38 -31.02 -18.41
CA GLY A 393 -10.17 -31.40 -17.01
C GLY A 393 -8.70 -31.44 -16.66
N GLU A 394 -8.40 -31.25 -15.39
CA GLU A 394 -7.03 -31.32 -14.87
C GLU A 394 -7.04 -31.99 -13.52
N VAL A 395 -6.26 -33.04 -13.37
CA VAL A 395 -6.15 -33.80 -12.14
C VAL A 395 -4.69 -33.80 -11.68
N VAL A 396 -4.46 -33.56 -10.40
CA VAL A 396 -3.15 -33.65 -9.79
C VAL A 396 -2.85 -35.14 -9.51
N ILE A 397 -1.84 -35.68 -10.20
CA ILE A 397 -1.35 -37.05 -9.99
C ILE A 397 -0.37 -37.12 -8.84
N PHE A 398 0.51 -36.12 -8.75
CA PHE A 398 1.46 -35.94 -7.65
C PHE A 398 1.49 -34.48 -7.28
N ASP A 399 1.16 -34.20 -6.04
CA ASP A 399 0.98 -32.81 -5.59
C ASP A 399 2.31 -32.03 -5.45
N GLY A 400 3.43 -32.68 -5.20
CA GLY A 400 4.74 -32.04 -5.13
C GLY A 400 4.72 -30.82 -4.21
N PHE A 401 5.16 -29.66 -4.72
CA PHE A 401 5.17 -28.42 -3.96
C PHE A 401 3.78 -27.88 -3.57
N LEU A 402 2.72 -28.32 -4.24
CA LEU A 402 1.34 -27.89 -3.91
C LEU A 402 0.92 -28.36 -2.52
N LYS A 403 1.59 -29.38 -1.98
CA LYS A 403 1.41 -29.89 -0.60
C LYS A 403 1.53 -28.78 0.44
N VAL A 404 2.48 -27.89 0.26
CA VAL A 404 2.76 -26.79 1.20
C VAL A 404 2.33 -25.42 0.64
N TYR A 405 2.19 -25.29 -0.67
CA TYR A 405 1.89 -24.02 -1.33
C TYR A 405 0.81 -24.18 -2.40
N ALA A 406 -0.42 -24.37 -1.93
CA ALA A 406 -1.57 -24.62 -2.81
C ALA A 406 -1.81 -23.47 -3.79
N SER A 407 -2.20 -23.82 -5.03
CA SER A 407 -2.50 -22.84 -6.09
C SER A 407 -3.92 -22.26 -6.02
N GLY A 408 -4.77 -22.80 -5.17
CA GLY A 408 -6.20 -22.47 -5.10
C GLY A 408 -7.07 -23.04 -6.23
N LYS A 409 -6.48 -23.68 -7.22
CA LYS A 409 -7.24 -24.43 -8.23
C LYS A 409 -7.65 -25.79 -7.66
N LYS A 410 -8.92 -26.11 -7.81
CA LYS A 410 -9.46 -27.44 -7.51
C LYS A 410 -9.19 -28.39 -8.67
N ASP A 411 -9.11 -29.66 -8.38
CA ASP A 411 -9.10 -30.71 -9.41
C ASP A 411 -10.44 -30.70 -10.15
N GLU A 412 -10.37 -30.80 -11.46
CA GLU A 412 -11.53 -30.86 -12.36
C GLU A 412 -11.50 -32.20 -13.06
N PHE A 413 -12.21 -33.13 -12.44
CA PHE A 413 -12.35 -34.49 -12.99
C PHE A 413 -13.32 -34.46 -14.14
N LEU A 414 -12.98 -35.14 -15.24
CA LEU A 414 -13.90 -35.47 -16.30
C LEU A 414 -14.30 -36.91 -16.18
N PRO A 415 -15.57 -37.26 -16.50
CA PRO A 415 -16.01 -38.66 -16.57
C PRO A 415 -15.21 -39.45 -17.60
N GLU A 416 -15.19 -40.78 -17.46
CA GLU A 416 -14.55 -41.65 -18.42
C GLU A 416 -15.33 -41.69 -19.71
N LEU A 417 -14.68 -41.33 -20.82
CA LEU A 417 -15.21 -41.26 -22.15
C LEU A 417 -14.22 -41.86 -23.13
N ASN A 418 -14.78 -42.48 -24.21
CA ASN A 418 -13.99 -43.02 -25.32
C ASN A 418 -14.42 -42.32 -26.61
N SER A 419 -13.51 -42.30 -27.57
CA SER A 419 -13.86 -41.89 -28.92
C SER A 419 -14.97 -42.80 -29.48
N GLY A 420 -15.99 -42.20 -30.08
CA GLY A 420 -17.19 -42.88 -30.55
C GLY A 420 -18.37 -42.86 -29.57
N ASP A 421 -18.17 -42.46 -28.31
CA ASP A 421 -19.30 -42.37 -27.37
C ASP A 421 -20.28 -41.25 -27.82
N SER A 422 -21.58 -41.63 -27.94
CA SER A 422 -22.65 -40.71 -28.26
C SER A 422 -23.14 -40.06 -26.96
N LEU A 423 -23.36 -38.73 -26.97
CA LEU A 423 -23.75 -37.95 -25.80
C LEU A 423 -25.11 -37.28 -26.05
N ASN A 424 -25.96 -37.29 -25.01
CA ASN A 424 -27.16 -36.46 -24.99
C ASN A 424 -26.91 -35.19 -24.17
N PHE A 425 -27.38 -34.04 -24.61
CA PHE A 425 -27.30 -32.85 -23.79
C PHE A 425 -28.51 -32.73 -22.84
N SER A 426 -28.27 -32.23 -21.64
CA SER A 426 -29.33 -31.78 -20.72
C SER A 426 -29.76 -30.36 -21.01
N GLU A 427 -28.75 -29.50 -21.23
CA GLU A 427 -28.94 -28.10 -21.63
C GLU A 427 -27.73 -27.57 -22.41
N ILE A 428 -28.01 -26.62 -23.33
CA ILE A 428 -26.97 -25.85 -24.01
C ILE A 428 -27.32 -24.37 -23.82
N ILE A 429 -26.35 -23.59 -23.33
CA ILE A 429 -26.56 -22.20 -22.96
C ILE A 429 -25.68 -21.28 -23.78
N ALA A 430 -26.27 -20.36 -24.53
CA ALA A 430 -25.59 -19.22 -25.13
C ALA A 430 -25.72 -18.02 -24.17
N LYS A 431 -24.62 -17.68 -23.52
CA LYS A 431 -24.54 -16.57 -22.59
C LYS A 431 -23.81 -15.37 -23.20
N GLU A 432 -24.47 -14.21 -23.15
CA GLU A 432 -23.82 -12.95 -23.51
C GLU A 432 -22.67 -12.67 -22.56
N VAL A 433 -21.49 -12.46 -23.10
CA VAL A 433 -20.26 -12.12 -22.40
C VAL A 433 -19.63 -10.88 -23.02
N PHE A 434 -18.99 -10.08 -22.21
CA PHE A 434 -18.40 -8.83 -22.65
C PHE A 434 -16.87 -8.89 -22.56
N SER A 435 -16.20 -8.27 -23.50
CA SER A 435 -14.78 -8.00 -23.38
C SER A 435 -14.51 -7.16 -22.12
N ARG A 436 -13.35 -7.39 -21.49
CA ARG A 436 -13.00 -6.74 -20.24
C ARG A 436 -11.90 -5.70 -20.47
N PRO A 437 -11.99 -4.52 -19.87
CA PRO A 437 -10.90 -3.55 -19.88
C PRO A 437 -9.66 -4.12 -19.18
N PRO A 438 -8.49 -3.49 -19.41
CA PRO A 438 -7.30 -3.80 -18.62
C PRO A 438 -7.60 -3.69 -17.13
N ALA A 439 -7.08 -4.63 -16.34
CA ALA A 439 -7.36 -4.65 -14.91
C ALA A 439 -6.72 -3.44 -14.21
N ARG A 440 -7.49 -2.74 -13.38
CA ARG A 440 -6.97 -1.71 -12.46
C ARG A 440 -5.95 -2.31 -11.51
N TYR A 441 -4.95 -1.52 -11.12
CA TYR A 441 -3.92 -1.98 -10.22
C TYR A 441 -4.45 -2.20 -8.79
N SER A 442 -4.06 -3.34 -8.18
CA SER A 442 -4.00 -3.46 -6.72
C SER A 442 -2.65 -2.96 -6.22
N GLU A 443 -2.43 -2.84 -4.89
CA GLU A 443 -1.10 -2.51 -4.38
C GLU A 443 -0.04 -3.51 -4.88
N GLY A 444 -0.34 -4.81 -4.85
CA GLY A 444 0.59 -5.84 -5.31
C GLY A 444 0.90 -5.75 -6.80
N SER A 445 -0.11 -5.54 -7.66
CA SER A 445 0.12 -5.44 -9.11
C SER A 445 0.78 -4.10 -9.52
N LEU A 446 0.61 -3.02 -8.73
CA LEU A 446 1.35 -1.78 -8.95
C LEU A 446 2.82 -1.94 -8.55
N VAL A 447 3.12 -2.63 -7.44
CA VAL A 447 4.51 -2.97 -7.07
C VAL A 447 5.18 -3.77 -8.18
N LYS A 448 4.48 -4.79 -8.72
CA LYS A 448 5.00 -5.55 -9.86
C LYS A 448 5.29 -4.65 -11.07
N LYS A 449 4.36 -3.76 -11.42
CA LYS A 449 4.56 -2.86 -12.57
C LYS A 449 5.71 -1.89 -12.38
N LEU A 450 5.89 -1.36 -11.16
CA LEU A 450 7.03 -0.52 -10.81
C LEU A 450 8.36 -1.28 -10.93
N GLU A 451 8.41 -2.53 -10.43
CA GLU A 451 9.56 -3.41 -10.58
C GLU A 451 9.87 -3.71 -12.05
N ASP A 452 8.85 -4.10 -12.84
CA ASP A 452 8.99 -4.39 -14.27
C ASP A 452 9.54 -3.18 -15.07
N LEU A 453 9.24 -1.96 -14.61
CA LEU A 453 9.74 -0.71 -15.18
C LEU A 453 11.08 -0.24 -14.59
N GLY A 454 11.62 -0.90 -13.57
CA GLY A 454 12.83 -0.48 -12.87
C GLY A 454 12.66 0.74 -11.98
N ILE A 455 11.42 1.14 -11.66
CA ILE A 455 11.08 2.31 -10.85
C ILE A 455 11.04 1.95 -9.38
N GLY A 456 11.92 2.55 -8.58
CA GLY A 456 12.06 2.22 -7.16
C GLY A 456 12.95 1.01 -6.93
N ARG A 457 13.10 0.65 -5.67
CA ARG A 457 13.92 -0.47 -5.19
C ARG A 457 13.22 -1.11 -3.98
N PRO A 458 13.68 -2.26 -3.49
CA PRO A 458 13.11 -2.94 -2.31
C PRO A 458 12.82 -2.03 -1.12
N SER A 459 13.65 -1.02 -0.90
CA SER A 459 13.47 -0.04 0.18
C SER A 459 12.34 0.98 -0.05
N THR A 460 11.83 1.16 -1.29
CA THR A 460 10.93 2.25 -1.65
C THR A 460 9.53 1.87 -2.07
N TYR A 461 9.28 0.65 -2.55
CA TYR A 461 7.95 0.27 -3.06
C TYR A 461 6.82 0.59 -2.07
N ALA A 462 6.93 0.13 -0.84
CA ALA A 462 5.90 0.38 0.18
C ALA A 462 5.73 1.88 0.50
N THR A 463 6.83 2.63 0.50
CA THR A 463 6.82 4.08 0.77
C THR A 463 6.17 4.86 -0.37
N ILE A 464 6.41 4.47 -1.64
CA ILE A 464 5.76 5.08 -2.81
C ILE A 464 4.24 4.95 -2.69
N LEU A 465 3.75 3.73 -2.47
CA LEU A 465 2.31 3.45 -2.37
C LEU A 465 1.65 4.16 -1.17
N ASP A 466 2.32 4.20 -0.02
CA ASP A 466 1.85 4.94 1.15
C ASP A 466 1.81 6.45 0.88
N THR A 467 2.83 6.99 0.20
CA THR A 467 2.96 8.42 -0.08
C THR A 467 1.88 8.91 -1.03
N ILE A 468 1.64 8.23 -2.15
CA ILE A 468 0.61 8.67 -3.12
C ILE A 468 -0.79 8.64 -2.51
N GLN A 469 -1.09 7.70 -1.62
CA GLN A 469 -2.35 7.65 -0.87
C GLN A 469 -2.41 8.72 0.22
N ALA A 470 -1.37 8.89 1.01
CA ALA A 470 -1.30 9.92 2.07
C ALA A 470 -1.37 11.35 1.50
N ARG A 471 -0.87 11.57 0.31
CA ARG A 471 -0.97 12.84 -0.43
C ARG A 471 -2.35 13.04 -1.06
N GLY A 472 -3.18 11.99 -1.13
CA GLY A 472 -4.50 12.03 -1.75
C GLY A 472 -4.44 12.11 -3.27
N TYR A 473 -3.41 11.54 -3.89
CA TYR A 473 -3.30 11.39 -5.35
C TYR A 473 -3.84 10.05 -5.83
N ALA A 474 -3.93 9.09 -4.93
CA ALA A 474 -4.56 7.79 -5.15
C ALA A 474 -5.39 7.41 -3.94
N GLU A 475 -6.45 6.64 -4.18
CA GLU A 475 -7.31 6.09 -3.14
C GLU A 475 -7.66 4.63 -3.42
N LYS A 476 -8.10 3.92 -2.37
CA LYS A 476 -8.61 2.56 -2.53
C LYS A 476 -10.07 2.59 -2.94
N GLY A 477 -10.37 1.95 -4.06
CA GLY A 477 -11.74 1.75 -4.50
C GLY A 477 -12.52 0.82 -3.56
N GLU A 478 -13.75 1.19 -3.28
CA GLU A 478 -14.67 0.46 -2.39
C GLU A 478 -15.93 -0.03 -3.13
N ASN A 479 -16.11 0.36 -4.41
CA ASN A 479 -17.32 0.04 -5.16
C ASN A 479 -17.34 -1.45 -5.52
N GLU A 480 -18.44 -2.12 -5.16
CA GLU A 480 -18.70 -3.54 -5.44
C GLU A 480 -19.01 -3.80 -6.92
N GLY A 481 -19.18 -2.75 -7.74
CA GLY A 481 -19.61 -2.82 -9.14
C GLY A 481 -21.07 -2.45 -9.34
N LYS A 482 -21.42 -2.27 -10.61
CA LYS A 482 -22.80 -1.98 -11.04
C LYS A 482 -23.42 -3.27 -11.57
N SER A 483 -24.75 -3.41 -11.40
CA SER A 483 -25.49 -4.49 -12.02
C SER A 483 -25.69 -4.19 -13.51
N ARG A 484 -25.43 -5.18 -14.35
CA ARG A 484 -25.68 -5.15 -15.80
C ARG A 484 -26.59 -6.31 -16.18
N ASN A 485 -27.57 -6.05 -17.04
CA ASN A 485 -28.35 -7.11 -17.65
C ASN A 485 -27.54 -7.77 -18.75
N THR A 486 -27.61 -9.11 -18.84
CA THR A 486 -26.98 -9.93 -19.87
C THR A 486 -28.01 -10.90 -20.39
N ILE A 487 -27.97 -11.21 -21.66
CA ILE A 487 -28.88 -12.15 -22.32
C ILE A 487 -28.33 -13.56 -22.14
N GLN A 488 -29.23 -14.47 -21.79
CA GLN A 488 -28.95 -15.90 -21.76
C GLN A 488 -30.03 -16.61 -22.58
N ILE A 489 -29.62 -17.40 -23.57
CA ILE A 489 -30.50 -18.21 -24.39
C ILE A 489 -30.18 -19.66 -24.04
N LYS A 490 -31.18 -20.42 -23.65
CA LYS A 490 -31.06 -21.79 -23.17
C LYS A 490 -31.85 -22.73 -24.06
N LEU A 491 -31.21 -23.73 -24.60
CA LEU A 491 -31.79 -24.87 -25.26
C LEU A 491 -31.90 -26.01 -24.26
N SER A 492 -33.10 -26.48 -23.95
CA SER A 492 -33.37 -27.61 -23.07
C SER A 492 -34.66 -28.30 -23.51
N LYS A 493 -34.68 -29.62 -23.52
CA LYS A 493 -35.88 -30.41 -23.95
C LYS A 493 -36.47 -29.96 -25.29
N ASN A 494 -35.63 -29.61 -26.26
CA ASN A 494 -36.01 -29.10 -27.59
C ASN A 494 -36.70 -27.70 -27.58
N GLU A 495 -36.74 -27.01 -26.46
CA GLU A 495 -37.26 -25.66 -26.34
C GLU A 495 -36.13 -24.65 -26.13
N ILE A 496 -36.27 -23.49 -26.75
CA ILE A 496 -35.34 -22.38 -26.57
C ILE A 496 -36.00 -21.31 -25.69
N ILE A 497 -35.39 -21.00 -24.58
CA ILE A 497 -35.86 -20.01 -23.62
C ILE A 497 -34.84 -18.86 -23.55
N ARG A 498 -35.34 -17.64 -23.71
CA ARG A 498 -34.55 -16.42 -23.58
C ARG A 498 -34.79 -15.80 -22.20
N GLU A 499 -33.70 -15.55 -21.48
CA GLU A 499 -33.74 -14.98 -20.15
C GLU A 499 -32.83 -13.75 -20.04
N ILE A 500 -33.17 -12.83 -19.15
CA ILE A 500 -32.30 -11.72 -18.78
C ILE A 500 -31.72 -11.98 -17.40
N VAL A 501 -30.40 -12.13 -17.33
CA VAL A 501 -29.67 -12.41 -16.08
C VAL A 501 -28.85 -11.18 -15.67
N LYS A 502 -28.82 -10.88 -14.39
CA LYS A 502 -28.03 -9.79 -13.85
C LYS A 502 -26.62 -10.26 -13.50
N GLU A 503 -25.60 -9.55 -13.98
CA GLU A 503 -24.22 -9.75 -13.55
C GLU A 503 -23.63 -8.47 -12.93
N LYS A 504 -22.70 -8.62 -12.00
CA LYS A 504 -21.93 -7.49 -11.45
C LYS A 504 -20.72 -7.19 -12.33
N THR A 505 -20.52 -5.92 -12.68
CA THR A 505 -19.38 -5.46 -13.49
C THR A 505 -18.78 -4.17 -12.92
N GLY A 506 -17.52 -3.88 -13.27
CA GLY A 506 -16.86 -2.62 -12.93
C GLY A 506 -16.53 -2.45 -11.44
N SER A 507 -16.34 -3.54 -10.68
CA SER A 507 -15.91 -3.46 -9.28
C SER A 507 -14.53 -2.83 -9.17
N THR A 508 -14.40 -1.88 -8.24
CA THR A 508 -13.12 -1.24 -7.88
C THR A 508 -12.58 -1.70 -6.54
N LYS A 509 -13.29 -2.58 -5.84
CA LYS A 509 -12.93 -3.06 -4.50
C LYS A 509 -11.49 -3.57 -4.44
N GLY A 510 -10.68 -2.98 -3.55
CA GLY A 510 -9.27 -3.35 -3.37
C GLY A 510 -8.34 -2.89 -4.50
N LYS A 511 -8.81 -2.05 -5.42
CA LYS A 511 -8.00 -1.43 -6.47
C LYS A 511 -7.56 -0.03 -6.06
N LEU A 512 -6.44 0.43 -6.60
CA LEU A 512 -5.99 1.80 -6.50
C LEU A 512 -6.53 2.60 -7.68
N LEU A 513 -7.19 3.70 -7.37
CA LEU A 513 -7.75 4.65 -8.33
C LEU A 513 -7.00 5.98 -8.21
N PRO A 514 -6.74 6.70 -9.29
CA PRO A 514 -6.31 8.07 -9.20
C PRO A 514 -7.44 8.92 -8.63
N THR A 515 -7.10 9.94 -7.86
CA THR A 515 -8.05 10.98 -7.48
C THR A 515 -8.04 12.09 -8.54
N PRO A 516 -9.05 12.95 -8.61
CA PRO A 516 -9.03 14.11 -9.51
C PRO A 516 -7.78 14.99 -9.34
N SER A 517 -7.31 15.17 -8.09
CA SER A 517 -6.05 15.89 -7.83
C SER A 517 -4.81 15.14 -8.34
N GLY A 518 -4.86 13.81 -8.34
CA GLY A 518 -3.81 12.97 -8.93
C GLY A 518 -3.79 13.07 -10.45
N GLU A 519 -4.96 13.13 -11.09
CA GLU A 519 -5.08 13.33 -12.56
C GLU A 519 -4.49 14.65 -12.98
N VAL A 520 -4.91 15.77 -12.36
CA VAL A 520 -4.39 17.12 -12.68
C VAL A 520 -2.89 17.22 -12.41
N LEU A 521 -2.39 16.61 -11.32
CA LEU A 521 -0.95 16.57 -11.06
C LEU A 521 -0.19 15.80 -12.14
N SER A 522 -0.72 14.66 -12.57
CA SER A 522 -0.11 13.84 -13.61
C SER A 522 -0.02 14.57 -14.94
N ASP A 523 -1.11 15.23 -15.35
CA ASP A 523 -1.15 16.02 -16.58
C ASP A 523 -0.18 17.20 -16.51
N PHE A 524 -0.23 17.96 -15.42
CA PHE A 524 0.69 19.08 -15.20
C PHE A 524 2.17 18.65 -15.30
N LEU A 525 2.52 17.53 -14.68
CA LEU A 525 3.91 17.05 -14.71
C LEU A 525 4.28 16.49 -16.08
N ASN A 526 3.35 15.87 -16.78
CA ASN A 526 3.59 15.40 -18.14
C ASN A 526 3.81 16.52 -19.13
N ASP A 527 3.05 17.62 -19.00
CA ASP A 527 3.12 18.77 -19.93
C ASP A 527 4.35 19.66 -19.68
N TYR A 528 4.69 19.90 -18.41
CA TYR A 528 5.71 20.89 -18.04
C TYR A 528 6.98 20.29 -17.44
N PHE A 529 6.94 19.05 -16.94
CA PHE A 529 8.04 18.37 -16.24
C PHE A 529 8.15 16.90 -16.65
N ASN A 530 7.99 16.62 -17.93
CA ASN A 530 7.93 15.26 -18.46
C ASN A 530 9.08 14.37 -17.97
N GLN A 531 10.30 14.93 -17.90
CA GLN A 531 11.46 14.22 -17.38
C GLN A 531 11.24 13.58 -16.00
N VAL A 532 10.51 14.26 -15.09
CA VAL A 532 10.24 13.77 -13.73
C VAL A 532 9.27 12.59 -13.70
N VAL A 533 8.43 12.46 -14.72
CA VAL A 533 7.42 11.38 -14.83
C VAL A 533 7.77 10.33 -15.88
N ASP A 534 8.89 10.51 -16.58
CA ASP A 534 9.38 9.51 -17.54
C ASP A 534 9.85 8.25 -16.84
N TYR A 535 9.34 7.10 -17.30
CA TYR A 535 9.63 5.82 -16.69
C TYR A 535 11.07 5.37 -16.92
N GLY A 536 11.54 5.49 -18.16
CA GLY A 536 12.89 5.08 -18.55
C GLY A 536 13.94 5.93 -17.86
N TRP A 537 13.72 7.22 -17.78
CA TRP A 537 14.61 8.13 -17.08
C TRP A 537 14.73 7.82 -15.58
N THR A 538 13.58 7.57 -14.90
CA THR A 538 13.59 7.18 -13.48
C THR A 538 14.33 5.87 -13.26
N ALA A 539 14.15 4.89 -14.15
CA ALA A 539 14.87 3.62 -14.10
C ALA A 539 16.37 3.78 -14.29
N ASN A 540 16.78 4.63 -15.24
CA ASN A 540 18.21 4.91 -15.50
C ASN A 540 18.90 5.55 -14.29
N LEU A 541 18.24 6.50 -13.61
CA LEU A 541 18.77 7.08 -12.37
C LEU A 541 18.95 6.04 -11.26
N GLU A 542 18.01 5.11 -11.11
CA GLU A 542 18.16 4.03 -10.13
C GLU A 542 19.38 3.13 -10.48
N ASN A 543 19.61 2.88 -11.76
CA ASN A 543 20.78 2.15 -12.23
C ASN A 543 22.09 2.95 -12.03
N ASP A 544 22.05 4.27 -12.18
CA ASP A 544 23.22 5.12 -11.94
C ASP A 544 23.59 5.14 -10.45
N PHE A 545 22.61 5.14 -9.54
CA PHE A 545 22.90 4.94 -8.11
C PHE A 545 23.52 3.57 -7.82
N ASP A 546 23.12 2.52 -8.56
CA ASP A 546 23.75 1.19 -8.46
C ASP A 546 25.19 1.24 -8.98
N LYS A 547 25.47 1.94 -10.09
CA LYS A 547 26.83 2.15 -10.61
C LYS A 547 27.71 2.95 -9.65
N ILE A 548 27.17 3.98 -8.97
CA ILE A 548 27.90 4.73 -7.93
C ILE A 548 28.26 3.79 -6.78
N ALA A 549 27.34 2.95 -6.30
CA ALA A 549 27.62 1.98 -5.24
C ALA A 549 28.72 0.98 -5.63
N LEU A 550 28.84 0.64 -6.91
CA LEU A 550 29.91 -0.20 -7.45
C LEU A 550 31.21 0.59 -7.74
N GLY A 551 31.17 1.92 -7.66
CA GLY A 551 32.28 2.79 -8.01
C GLY A 551 32.55 2.91 -9.53
N LYS A 552 31.54 2.60 -10.35
CA LYS A 552 31.60 2.68 -11.82
C LYS A 552 31.10 4.03 -12.35
N GLU A 553 30.52 4.88 -11.50
CA GLU A 553 29.98 6.19 -11.86
C GLU A 553 30.30 7.20 -10.74
N LYS A 554 30.35 8.49 -11.08
CA LYS A 554 30.68 9.58 -10.17
C LYS A 554 29.41 10.33 -9.75
N LYS A 555 29.25 10.55 -8.45
CA LYS A 555 28.14 11.32 -7.87
C LYS A 555 27.88 12.65 -8.57
N LEU A 556 28.94 13.44 -8.86
CA LEU A 556 28.81 14.78 -9.44
C LEU A 556 28.27 14.76 -10.86
N VAL A 557 28.67 13.78 -11.67
CA VAL A 557 28.16 13.61 -13.03
C VAL A 557 26.65 13.39 -13.00
N VAL A 558 26.21 12.41 -12.23
CA VAL A 558 24.78 12.07 -12.11
C VAL A 558 23.95 13.26 -11.59
N LEU A 559 24.48 14.00 -10.60
CA LEU A 559 23.77 15.17 -10.05
C LEU A 559 23.69 16.33 -11.06
N ASP A 560 24.77 16.62 -11.78
CA ASP A 560 24.81 17.70 -12.77
C ASP A 560 23.93 17.42 -13.98
N ASP A 561 23.98 16.20 -14.52
CA ASP A 561 23.21 15.78 -15.67
C ASP A 561 21.70 15.84 -15.41
N PHE A 562 21.32 15.61 -14.15
CA PHE A 562 19.94 15.76 -13.72
C PHE A 562 19.56 17.21 -13.42
N TYR A 563 20.31 17.85 -12.50
CA TYR A 563 19.82 19.07 -11.85
C TYR A 563 19.84 20.28 -12.78
N LYS A 564 20.81 20.40 -13.67
CA LYS A 564 20.94 21.56 -14.57
C LYS A 564 19.73 21.72 -15.48
N PRO A 565 19.29 20.70 -16.27
CA PRO A 565 18.07 20.81 -17.08
C PRO A 565 16.81 20.94 -16.23
N PHE A 566 16.72 20.19 -15.11
CA PHE A 566 15.58 20.27 -14.21
C PHE A 566 15.40 21.68 -13.62
N HIS A 567 16.48 22.30 -13.16
CA HIS A 567 16.45 23.64 -12.57
C HIS A 567 16.00 24.70 -13.59
N LYS A 568 16.39 24.56 -14.86
CA LYS A 568 15.90 25.42 -15.95
C LYS A 568 14.39 25.36 -16.06
N LEU A 569 13.79 24.16 -16.08
CA LEU A 569 12.34 23.99 -16.09
C LEU A 569 11.65 24.62 -14.88
N ILE A 570 12.28 24.53 -13.69
CA ILE A 570 11.76 25.17 -12.48
C ILE A 570 11.73 26.68 -12.63
N MET A 571 12.75 27.30 -13.21
CA MET A 571 12.78 28.76 -13.45
C MET A 571 11.71 29.19 -14.46
N GLU A 572 11.55 28.46 -15.54
CA GLU A 572 10.54 28.70 -16.57
C GLU A 572 9.11 28.49 -16.07
N SER A 573 8.91 27.68 -15.02
CA SER A 573 7.59 27.41 -14.44
C SER A 573 6.88 28.62 -13.85
N GLY A 574 7.58 29.74 -13.66
CA GLY A 574 6.99 31.00 -13.22
C GLY A 574 5.90 31.52 -14.17
N GLU A 575 6.10 31.33 -15.47
CA GLU A 575 5.24 31.81 -16.55
C GLU A 575 3.96 30.97 -16.75
N ILE A 576 3.88 29.76 -16.17
CA ILE A 576 2.73 28.87 -16.33
C ILE A 576 1.48 29.53 -15.72
N ASP A 577 0.41 29.68 -16.51
CA ASP A 577 -0.88 30.14 -15.99
C ASP A 577 -1.59 29.03 -15.20
N ARG A 578 -1.95 29.30 -13.96
CA ARG A 578 -2.70 28.38 -13.11
C ARG A 578 -4.06 27.98 -13.70
N ASN A 579 -4.71 28.91 -14.41
CA ASN A 579 -6.01 28.62 -15.00
C ASN A 579 -5.91 27.69 -16.21
N ALA A 580 -4.77 27.68 -16.90
CA ALA A 580 -4.50 26.74 -17.98
C ALA A 580 -4.31 25.31 -17.44
N VAL A 581 -3.74 25.15 -16.24
CA VAL A 581 -3.52 23.84 -15.61
C VAL A 581 -4.83 23.14 -15.21
N ALA A 582 -5.81 23.88 -14.74
CA ALA A 582 -7.12 23.35 -14.36
C ALA A 582 -8.21 24.38 -14.69
N PRO A 583 -8.59 24.49 -15.96
CA PRO A 583 -9.58 25.47 -16.39
C PRO A 583 -10.94 25.20 -15.76
N ALA A 584 -11.63 26.27 -15.41
CA ALA A 584 -13.03 26.16 -15.02
C ALA A 584 -13.87 25.92 -16.28
N ARG A 585 -14.75 24.93 -16.24
CA ARG A 585 -15.71 24.67 -17.31
C ARG A 585 -17.01 25.35 -16.97
N GLU A 586 -17.48 26.26 -17.85
CA GLU A 586 -18.80 26.84 -17.78
C GLU A 586 -19.85 25.79 -18.20
N LEU A 587 -20.83 25.54 -17.33
CA LEU A 587 -21.88 24.53 -17.54
C LEU A 587 -23.14 25.16 -18.16
N GLY A 588 -23.32 26.48 -17.98
CA GLY A 588 -24.49 27.24 -18.41
C GLY A 588 -24.92 28.22 -17.32
N THR A 589 -26.19 28.62 -17.38
CA THR A 589 -26.79 29.63 -16.49
C THR A 589 -27.89 28.97 -15.65
N ASP A 590 -27.92 29.28 -14.35
CA ASP A 590 -29.01 28.85 -13.48
C ASP A 590 -30.32 29.56 -13.87
N PRO A 591 -31.35 28.84 -14.28
CA PRO A 591 -32.62 29.45 -14.74
C PRO A 591 -33.35 30.23 -13.63
N LYS A 592 -33.05 29.98 -12.35
CA LYS A 592 -33.70 30.68 -11.23
C LYS A 592 -33.05 32.02 -10.87
N THR A 593 -31.75 32.14 -11.00
CA THR A 593 -31.00 33.30 -10.54
C THR A 593 -30.32 34.10 -11.66
N GLY A 594 -30.29 33.53 -12.89
CA GLY A 594 -29.58 34.14 -14.02
C GLY A 594 -28.04 34.09 -13.92
N ARG A 595 -27.50 33.44 -12.90
CA ARG A 595 -26.04 33.39 -12.63
C ARG A 595 -25.40 32.24 -13.39
N LYS A 596 -24.16 32.46 -13.80
CA LYS A 596 -23.36 31.40 -14.43
C LYS A 596 -22.99 30.29 -13.45
N VAL A 597 -22.94 29.05 -13.96
CA VAL A 597 -22.53 27.85 -13.21
C VAL A 597 -21.26 27.31 -13.82
N PHE A 598 -20.28 27.04 -12.95
CA PHE A 598 -18.97 26.51 -13.34
C PHE A 598 -18.66 25.21 -12.58
N ALA A 599 -18.08 24.25 -13.28
CA ALA A 599 -17.36 23.15 -12.68
C ALA A 599 -15.86 23.48 -12.66
N ARG A 600 -15.24 23.43 -11.50
CA ARG A 600 -13.82 23.79 -11.34
C ARG A 600 -13.14 23.10 -10.18
N PHE A 601 -11.81 23.17 -10.14
CA PHE A 601 -11.05 22.76 -8.96
C PHE A 601 -11.03 23.85 -7.89
N GLY A 602 -11.39 23.46 -6.66
CA GLY A 602 -11.21 24.27 -5.47
C GLY A 602 -10.05 23.74 -4.59
N ARG A 603 -9.92 24.32 -3.40
CA ARG A 603 -8.88 23.94 -2.42
C ARG A 603 -8.99 22.48 -1.98
N PHE A 604 -10.19 21.92 -1.96
CA PHE A 604 -10.49 20.58 -1.44
C PHE A 604 -10.84 19.57 -2.53
N GLY A 605 -10.68 19.92 -3.79
CA GLY A 605 -10.99 19.08 -4.94
C GLY A 605 -11.98 19.71 -5.90
N PRO A 606 -12.56 18.91 -6.82
CA PRO A 606 -13.57 19.38 -7.76
C PRO A 606 -14.80 19.92 -7.04
N MET A 607 -15.36 21.02 -7.55
CA MET A 607 -16.51 21.69 -6.98
C MET A 607 -17.34 22.37 -8.06
N ILE A 608 -18.59 22.65 -7.72
CA ILE A 608 -19.48 23.50 -8.52
C ILE A 608 -19.48 24.92 -7.92
N GLN A 609 -19.40 25.90 -8.77
CA GLN A 609 -19.52 27.31 -8.43
C GLN A 609 -20.75 27.91 -9.12
N LEU A 610 -21.59 28.58 -8.37
CA LEU A 610 -22.70 29.39 -8.86
C LEU A 610 -22.35 30.87 -8.68
N GLY A 611 -22.37 31.63 -9.74
CA GLY A 611 -21.91 33.02 -9.78
C GLY A 611 -20.48 33.17 -10.30
N ASP A 612 -20.14 34.37 -10.82
CA ASP A 612 -18.80 34.68 -11.32
C ASP A 612 -18.07 35.66 -10.39
N ASN A 613 -16.94 35.26 -9.82
CA ASN A 613 -16.10 36.12 -8.96
C ASN A 613 -15.54 37.37 -9.70
N LYS A 614 -15.63 37.40 -11.02
CA LYS A 614 -15.20 38.56 -11.84
C LYS A 614 -16.24 39.66 -11.93
N ILE A 615 -17.47 39.38 -11.54
CA ILE A 615 -18.57 40.32 -11.52
C ILE A 615 -18.65 40.95 -10.13
N GLU A 616 -18.41 42.25 -10.05
CA GLU A 616 -18.45 43.00 -8.79
C GLU A 616 -19.86 42.97 -8.17
N GLY A 617 -19.95 42.59 -6.90
CA GLY A 617 -21.22 42.48 -6.15
C GLY A 617 -22.01 41.20 -6.38
N GLU A 618 -21.57 40.29 -7.24
CA GLU A 618 -22.24 38.99 -7.40
C GLU A 618 -21.92 38.04 -6.26
N GLU A 619 -22.97 37.54 -5.57
CA GLU A 619 -22.83 36.51 -4.53
C GLU A 619 -22.43 35.17 -5.16
N VAL A 620 -21.28 34.66 -4.78
CA VAL A 620 -20.77 33.38 -5.28
C VAL A 620 -21.03 32.27 -4.27
N LYS A 621 -21.66 31.19 -4.69
CA LYS A 621 -21.91 29.99 -3.87
C LYS A 621 -21.11 28.81 -4.40
N PHE A 622 -20.68 27.92 -3.47
CA PHE A 622 -19.92 26.72 -3.81
C PHE A 622 -20.62 25.48 -3.26
N ALA A 623 -20.62 24.43 -4.08
CA ALA A 623 -21.13 23.12 -3.72
C ALA A 623 -20.11 22.03 -4.10
N PRO A 624 -20.09 20.88 -3.42
CA PRO A 624 -19.23 19.76 -3.82
C PRO A 624 -19.65 19.22 -5.19
N MET A 625 -18.71 18.55 -5.89
CA MET A 625 -19.03 17.84 -7.13
C MET A 625 -20.00 16.67 -6.84
N PRO A 626 -21.00 16.42 -7.70
CA PRO A 626 -21.85 15.24 -7.59
C PRO A 626 -21.02 13.95 -7.57
N ALA A 627 -21.44 12.98 -6.77
CA ALA A 627 -20.71 11.74 -6.60
C ALA A 627 -20.61 10.95 -7.92
N GLY A 628 -19.40 10.58 -8.30
CA GLY A 628 -19.11 9.83 -9.51
C GLY A 628 -19.07 10.65 -10.80
N GLU A 629 -19.21 11.98 -10.71
CA GLU A 629 -19.06 12.89 -11.86
C GLU A 629 -17.71 13.59 -11.86
N LYS A 630 -17.26 14.00 -13.04
CA LYS A 630 -16.03 14.74 -13.29
C LYS A 630 -16.32 16.14 -13.80
N ILE A 631 -15.35 17.04 -13.71
CA ILE A 631 -15.47 18.42 -14.25
C ILE A 631 -15.87 18.39 -15.73
N GLU A 632 -15.30 17.44 -16.47
CA GLU A 632 -15.48 17.29 -17.91
C GLU A 632 -16.88 16.78 -18.31
N THR A 633 -17.55 16.05 -17.41
CA THR A 633 -18.78 15.31 -17.74
C THR A 633 -20.03 15.79 -17.01
N VAL A 634 -19.87 16.54 -15.89
CA VAL A 634 -21.02 16.99 -15.10
C VAL A 634 -21.98 17.85 -15.93
N SER A 635 -23.27 17.54 -15.82
CA SER A 635 -24.34 18.32 -16.45
C SER A 635 -24.76 19.50 -15.58
N LEU A 636 -25.34 20.55 -16.21
CA LEU A 636 -25.88 21.70 -15.49
C LEU A 636 -26.93 21.29 -14.47
N ASP A 637 -27.85 20.39 -14.83
CA ASP A 637 -28.92 19.92 -13.93
C ASP A 637 -28.38 19.21 -12.70
N ASN A 638 -27.39 18.35 -12.86
CA ASN A 638 -26.77 17.65 -11.72
C ASN A 638 -25.95 18.59 -10.85
N ALA A 639 -25.30 19.58 -11.46
CA ALA A 639 -24.60 20.64 -10.74
C ALA A 639 -25.55 21.49 -9.89
N LEU A 640 -26.68 21.93 -10.46
CA LEU A 640 -27.66 22.75 -9.76
C LEU A 640 -28.33 22.01 -8.59
N LYS A 641 -28.55 20.70 -8.71
CA LYS A 641 -29.09 19.88 -7.60
C LYS A 641 -28.21 19.99 -6.34
N MET A 642 -26.91 20.17 -6.48
CA MET A 642 -25.98 20.26 -5.35
C MET A 642 -26.23 21.48 -4.46
N PHE A 643 -26.80 22.56 -5.00
CA PHE A 643 -27.15 23.76 -4.24
C PHE A 643 -28.46 23.62 -3.44
N LEU A 644 -29.19 22.50 -3.58
CA LEU A 644 -30.31 22.16 -2.71
C LEU A 644 -29.85 21.66 -1.32
N LEU A 645 -28.55 21.39 -1.16
CA LEU A 645 -27.96 21.00 0.11
C LEU A 645 -27.22 22.19 0.77
N PRO A 646 -27.22 22.29 2.11
CA PRO A 646 -27.86 21.38 3.08
C PRO A 646 -29.38 21.48 3.04
N ARG A 647 -30.12 20.38 3.21
CA ARG A 647 -31.58 20.29 3.22
C ARG A 647 -32.09 19.88 4.60
N THR A 648 -33.04 20.64 5.16
CA THR A 648 -33.78 20.20 6.34
C THR A 648 -34.74 19.08 5.94
N VAL A 649 -34.58 17.94 6.57
CA VAL A 649 -35.38 16.72 6.31
C VAL A 649 -36.63 16.66 7.16
N GLY A 650 -36.52 17.11 8.41
CA GLY A 650 -37.58 17.12 9.42
C GLY A 650 -37.02 17.43 10.79
N LYS A 651 -37.71 17.03 11.83
CA LYS A 651 -37.32 17.19 13.25
C LYS A 651 -37.38 15.86 13.98
N THR A 652 -36.51 15.65 14.92
CA THR A 652 -36.59 14.53 15.86
C THR A 652 -37.76 14.69 16.81
N SER A 653 -38.17 13.64 17.54
CA SER A 653 -39.24 13.66 18.54
C SER A 653 -39.02 14.68 19.67
N ASP A 654 -37.75 15.06 19.94
CA ASP A 654 -37.33 16.10 20.88
C ASP A 654 -37.15 17.47 20.22
N GLY A 655 -37.60 17.67 18.98
CA GLY A 655 -37.65 18.94 18.28
C GLY A 655 -36.36 19.41 17.60
N GLN A 656 -35.29 18.60 17.61
CA GLN A 656 -34.01 18.95 16.95
C GLN A 656 -34.10 18.81 15.42
N GLU A 657 -33.56 19.76 14.67
CA GLU A 657 -33.54 19.71 13.20
C GLU A 657 -32.67 18.59 12.68
N ILE A 658 -33.19 17.87 11.69
CA ILE A 658 -32.45 16.88 10.90
C ILE A 658 -32.02 17.51 9.59
N ILE A 659 -30.69 17.66 9.39
CA ILE A 659 -30.13 18.30 8.19
C ILE A 659 -29.39 17.23 7.38
N ALA A 660 -29.82 17.01 6.13
CA ALA A 660 -29.11 16.15 5.20
C ALA A 660 -28.07 16.95 4.40
N ASN A 661 -26.89 16.37 4.21
CA ASN A 661 -25.80 16.99 3.46
C ASN A 661 -24.81 15.94 2.94
N ILE A 662 -23.84 16.40 2.14
CA ILE A 662 -22.70 15.59 1.67
C ILE A 662 -21.42 16.12 2.30
N GLY A 663 -20.65 15.25 2.93
CA GLY A 663 -19.37 15.58 3.53
C GLY A 663 -18.23 14.76 2.94
N GLN A 664 -17.05 14.95 3.48
CA GLN A 664 -15.81 14.26 3.07
C GLN A 664 -15.93 12.72 3.03
N TYR A 665 -16.79 12.15 3.88
CA TYR A 665 -17.01 10.70 3.97
C TYR A 665 -18.28 10.22 3.25
N GLY A 666 -18.92 11.11 2.51
CA GLY A 666 -20.16 10.84 1.75
C GLY A 666 -21.41 11.46 2.38
N PRO A 667 -22.61 11.03 1.95
CA PRO A 667 -23.86 11.57 2.42
C PRO A 667 -24.12 11.24 3.89
N TYR A 668 -24.64 12.25 4.62
CA TYR A 668 -24.91 12.15 6.04
C TYR A 668 -26.13 12.98 6.44
N ILE A 669 -26.72 12.65 7.57
CA ILE A 669 -27.60 13.55 8.31
C ILE A 669 -26.85 14.07 9.54
N LYS A 670 -27.14 15.31 9.89
CA LYS A 670 -26.66 15.98 11.08
C LYS A 670 -27.85 16.32 11.97
N ILE A 671 -27.77 15.93 13.26
CA ILE A 671 -28.73 16.23 14.31
C ILE A 671 -27.89 16.76 15.47
N ALA A 672 -28.09 18.03 15.81
CA ALA A 672 -27.23 18.77 16.75
C ALA A 672 -25.73 18.57 16.41
N ASN A 673 -24.97 17.89 17.28
CA ASN A 673 -23.55 17.58 17.08
C ASN A 673 -23.28 16.16 16.57
N THR A 674 -24.32 15.38 16.30
CA THR A 674 -24.19 13.98 15.85
C THR A 674 -24.27 13.89 14.33
N PHE A 675 -23.32 13.18 13.73
CA PHE A 675 -23.28 12.89 12.30
C PHE A 675 -23.57 11.40 12.08
N VAL A 676 -24.52 11.11 11.21
CA VAL A 676 -24.91 9.74 10.86
C VAL A 676 -24.78 9.55 9.35
N SER A 677 -23.99 8.56 8.91
CA SER A 677 -23.91 8.19 7.51
C SER A 677 -25.22 7.61 7.03
N ILE A 678 -25.70 8.07 5.89
CA ILE A 678 -26.95 7.60 5.28
C ILE A 678 -26.73 6.67 4.08
N LYS A 679 -25.46 6.30 3.80
CA LYS A 679 -25.18 5.37 2.70
C LYS A 679 -25.97 4.06 2.86
N PRO A 680 -26.58 3.54 1.79
CA PRO A 680 -26.51 3.96 0.39
C PRO A 680 -27.57 5.00 -0.03
N MET A 681 -28.35 5.58 0.89
CA MET A 681 -29.42 6.52 0.60
C MET A 681 -28.92 7.87 0.07
N SER A 682 -29.77 8.51 -0.73
CA SER A 682 -29.50 9.84 -1.29
C SER A 682 -29.89 10.94 -0.30
N PRO A 683 -29.04 11.96 -0.07
CA PRO A 683 -29.39 13.10 0.80
C PRO A 683 -30.49 13.99 0.21
N PHE A 684 -30.79 13.81 -1.06
CA PHE A 684 -31.90 14.52 -1.74
C PHE A 684 -33.25 13.87 -1.52
N GLU A 685 -33.28 12.56 -1.22
CA GLU A 685 -34.50 11.76 -1.19
C GLU A 685 -34.86 11.26 0.22
N ILE A 686 -33.88 11.15 1.13
CA ILE A 686 -34.13 10.66 2.50
C ILE A 686 -35.25 11.43 3.16
N ASN A 687 -36.21 10.71 3.71
CA ASN A 687 -37.33 11.27 4.45
C ASN A 687 -37.08 11.29 5.97
N GLU A 688 -37.98 11.96 6.71
CA GLU A 688 -37.88 12.15 8.15
C GLU A 688 -37.85 10.82 8.94
N THR A 689 -38.71 9.90 8.56
CA THR A 689 -38.83 8.59 9.22
C THR A 689 -37.56 7.77 9.07
N GLU A 690 -37.00 7.70 7.85
CA GLU A 690 -35.75 7.01 7.59
C GLU A 690 -34.57 7.65 8.34
N ALA A 691 -34.55 8.98 8.38
CA ALA A 691 -33.51 9.72 9.08
C ALA A 691 -33.55 9.49 10.61
N GLN A 692 -34.74 9.45 11.18
CA GLN A 692 -34.97 9.13 12.60
C GLN A 692 -34.52 7.70 12.94
N MET A 693 -34.90 6.72 12.11
CA MET A 693 -34.48 5.32 12.30
C MET A 693 -32.96 5.17 12.33
N LEU A 694 -32.27 5.76 11.36
CA LEU A 694 -30.80 5.73 11.29
C LEU A 694 -30.14 6.43 12.48
N TYR A 695 -30.74 7.50 12.98
CA TYR A 695 -30.26 8.21 14.16
C TYR A 695 -30.42 7.33 15.42
N GLU A 696 -31.53 6.69 15.61
CA GLU A 696 -31.77 5.77 16.75
C GLU A 696 -30.83 4.57 16.71
N GLU A 697 -30.62 3.97 15.53
CA GLU A 697 -29.65 2.89 15.35
C GLU A 697 -28.23 3.35 15.74
N LYS A 698 -27.88 4.57 15.36
CA LYS A 698 -26.59 5.16 15.69
C LYS A 698 -26.44 5.37 17.19
N LEU A 699 -27.47 5.88 17.88
CA LEU A 699 -27.47 6.05 19.33
C LEU A 699 -27.31 4.70 20.05
N LYS A 700 -28.09 3.69 19.67
CA LYS A 700 -27.98 2.31 20.20
C LYS A 700 -26.59 1.70 19.97
N ALA A 701 -26.00 1.97 18.80
CA ALA A 701 -24.65 1.50 18.47
C ALA A 701 -23.56 2.23 19.29
N ASP A 702 -23.74 3.51 19.55
CA ASP A 702 -22.82 4.30 20.37
C ASP A 702 -22.91 3.93 21.85
N GLU A 703 -24.11 3.64 22.36
CA GLU A 703 -24.31 3.11 23.73
C GLU A 703 -23.56 1.78 23.94
N LYS A 704 -23.64 0.85 22.99
CA LYS A 704 -22.89 -0.42 23.04
C LYS A 704 -21.37 -0.23 23.06
N ARG A 705 -20.88 0.92 22.67
CA ARG A 705 -19.43 1.27 22.68
C ARG A 705 -18.99 1.91 23.98
N VAL A 706 -19.90 2.29 24.86
CA VAL A 706 -19.59 2.88 26.17
C VAL A 706 -18.94 1.83 27.05
N LEU A 707 -17.75 2.15 27.57
CA LEU A 707 -16.98 1.30 28.48
C LEU A 707 -17.15 1.75 29.94
N LYS A 708 -17.26 3.07 30.17
CA LYS A 708 -17.48 3.65 31.52
C LYS A 708 -18.18 5.01 31.39
N LYS A 709 -19.18 5.27 32.23
CA LYS A 709 -19.88 6.55 32.30
C LYS A 709 -19.75 7.08 33.73
N PHE A 710 -19.42 8.37 33.88
CA PHE A 710 -19.27 9.06 35.14
C PHE A 710 -20.48 9.96 35.43
N LYS A 711 -20.70 10.31 36.68
CA LYS A 711 -21.83 11.16 37.10
C LYS A 711 -21.76 12.59 36.52
N THR A 712 -20.54 13.06 36.27
CA THR A 712 -20.25 14.35 35.58
C THR A 712 -20.62 14.38 34.10
N GLY A 713 -21.15 13.30 33.54
CA GLY A 713 -21.45 13.19 32.11
C GLY A 713 -20.24 12.82 31.23
N ILE A 714 -19.06 12.61 31.81
CA ILE A 714 -17.88 12.14 31.09
C ILE A 714 -18.09 10.67 30.74
N VAL A 715 -17.75 10.32 29.48
CA VAL A 715 -17.91 8.96 28.96
C VAL A 715 -16.60 8.45 28.40
N ILE A 716 -16.23 7.22 28.74
CA ILE A 716 -15.17 6.50 28.08
C ILE A 716 -15.79 5.49 27.13
N SER A 717 -15.41 5.54 25.86
CA SER A 717 -15.98 4.70 24.80
C SER A 717 -14.91 4.01 23.96
N ARG A 718 -15.28 2.87 23.36
CA ARG A 718 -14.46 2.15 22.39
C ARG A 718 -14.70 2.71 20.99
N GLY A 719 -13.67 3.15 20.31
CA GLY A 719 -13.71 3.56 18.91
C GLY A 719 -13.17 2.51 17.95
N GLY A 720 -13.05 2.89 16.69
CA GLY A 720 -12.49 2.03 15.65
C GLY A 720 -11.05 1.59 15.96
N PHE A 721 -10.66 0.38 15.49
CA PHE A 721 -9.33 -0.23 15.70
C PHE A 721 -8.94 -0.41 17.19
N GLY A 722 -9.93 -0.59 18.07
CA GLY A 722 -9.69 -0.81 19.51
C GLY A 722 -9.18 0.42 20.28
N ARG A 723 -9.22 1.62 19.70
CA ARG A 723 -8.85 2.87 20.38
C ARG A 723 -9.90 3.22 21.43
N LYS A 724 -9.43 3.73 22.57
CA LYS A 724 -10.30 4.19 23.65
C LYS A 724 -10.36 5.72 23.62
N TYR A 725 -11.54 6.26 23.78
CA TYR A 725 -11.79 7.72 23.78
C TYR A 725 -12.44 8.13 25.08
N ILE A 726 -12.08 9.31 25.55
CA ILE A 726 -12.78 10.02 26.63
C ILE A 726 -13.46 11.23 26.02
N SER A 727 -14.70 11.48 26.40
CA SER A 727 -15.51 12.58 25.89
C SER A 727 -16.45 13.13 26.93
N ASP A 728 -16.76 14.43 26.80
CA ASP A 728 -17.89 15.11 27.40
C ASP A 728 -18.76 15.71 26.29
N SER A 729 -19.69 16.62 26.64
CA SER A 729 -20.54 17.36 25.69
C SER A 729 -19.76 18.26 24.71
N GLU A 730 -18.52 18.64 25.02
CA GLU A 730 -17.73 19.64 24.28
C GLU A 730 -16.56 19.04 23.50
N ILE A 731 -15.93 18.00 24.03
CA ILE A 731 -14.68 17.49 23.48
C ILE A 731 -14.62 15.95 23.51
N LYS A 732 -13.94 15.39 22.49
CA LYS A 732 -13.58 13.98 22.42
C LYS A 732 -12.07 13.85 22.22
N ALA A 733 -11.41 13.09 23.09
CA ALA A 733 -9.97 12.87 23.07
C ALA A 733 -9.58 11.40 23.11
N ILE A 734 -8.41 11.07 22.55
CA ILE A 734 -7.89 9.69 22.54
C ILE A 734 -7.18 9.42 23.86
N LEU A 735 -7.49 8.30 24.49
CA LEU A 735 -6.78 7.80 25.66
C LEU A 735 -5.53 6.98 25.28
N PRO A 736 -4.46 7.00 26.07
CA PRO A 736 -3.32 6.09 25.91
C PRO A 736 -3.75 4.63 25.92
N LYS A 737 -3.05 3.80 25.13
CA LYS A 737 -3.39 2.38 24.98
C LYS A 737 -3.29 1.59 26.29
N ASP A 738 -2.31 1.96 27.11
CA ASP A 738 -1.92 1.22 28.31
C ASP A 738 -2.70 1.65 29.57
N LEU A 739 -3.73 2.50 29.39
CA LEU A 739 -4.53 2.99 30.51
C LEU A 739 -5.60 1.95 30.87
N ASP A 740 -5.58 1.53 32.14
CA ASP A 740 -6.58 0.63 32.72
C ASP A 740 -7.85 1.43 33.03
N ILE A 741 -8.95 1.16 32.30
CA ILE A 741 -10.19 1.94 32.39
C ILE A 741 -10.89 1.73 33.73
N GLU A 742 -10.79 0.54 34.31
CA GLU A 742 -11.49 0.23 35.57
C GLU A 742 -10.95 1.05 36.72
N LYS A 743 -9.66 1.39 36.70
CA LYS A 743 -8.97 2.20 37.71
C LYS A 743 -9.07 3.70 37.50
N ILE A 744 -9.77 4.18 36.46
CA ILE A 744 -9.95 5.62 36.23
C ILE A 744 -11.05 6.11 37.16
N THR A 745 -10.70 7.02 38.09
CA THR A 745 -11.67 7.76 38.93
C THR A 745 -12.25 8.93 38.14
N GLU A 746 -13.32 9.52 38.65
CA GLU A 746 -13.99 10.67 38.02
C GLU A 746 -13.09 11.91 37.97
N GLU A 747 -12.32 12.14 39.03
CA GLU A 747 -11.34 13.23 39.08
C GLU A 747 -10.25 13.03 38.01
N LYS A 748 -9.79 11.79 37.83
CA LYS A 748 -8.79 11.48 36.80
C LYS A 748 -9.33 11.61 35.39
N ALA A 749 -10.58 11.29 35.19
CA ALA A 749 -11.27 11.48 33.92
C ALA A 749 -11.38 12.97 33.58
N SER A 750 -11.79 13.80 34.54
CA SER A 750 -11.86 15.27 34.41
C SER A 750 -10.48 15.88 34.12
N GLU A 751 -9.43 15.48 34.82
CA GLU A 751 -8.04 15.92 34.53
C GLU A 751 -7.61 15.59 33.11
N LEU A 752 -7.91 14.40 32.63
CA LEU A 752 -7.56 13.97 31.27
C LEU A 752 -8.27 14.80 30.19
N LEU A 753 -9.53 15.17 30.43
CA LEU A 753 -10.30 16.03 29.54
C LEU A 753 -9.78 17.48 29.56
N GLU A 754 -9.45 18.04 30.72
CA GLU A 754 -8.88 19.36 30.83
C GLU A 754 -7.52 19.46 30.12
N VAL A 755 -6.67 18.46 30.24
CA VAL A 755 -5.42 18.36 29.46
C VAL A 755 -5.69 18.31 27.96
N ALA A 756 -6.76 17.65 27.55
CA ALA A 756 -7.14 17.60 26.15
C ALA A 756 -7.69 18.96 25.65
N LYS A 757 -8.53 19.63 26.43
CA LYS A 757 -9.04 20.99 26.17
C LYS A 757 -7.90 21.99 26.02
N SER A 758 -6.94 21.99 26.95
CA SER A 758 -5.78 22.89 26.94
C SER A 758 -4.86 22.68 25.70
N ARG A 759 -4.72 21.44 25.23
CA ARG A 759 -3.98 21.12 23.98
C ARG A 759 -4.71 21.65 22.74
N LYS A 760 -6.03 21.63 22.72
CA LYS A 760 -6.84 22.10 21.59
C LYS A 760 -6.89 23.64 21.51
N SER A 761 -6.83 24.32 22.65
CA SER A 761 -6.83 25.78 22.75
C SER A 761 -5.45 26.44 22.55
N GLY A 762 -4.39 25.67 22.30
CA GLY A 762 -3.04 26.20 22.07
C GLY A 762 -2.32 26.76 23.29
N LYS A 763 -2.88 26.66 24.49
CA LYS A 763 -2.24 27.11 25.77
C LYS A 763 -1.35 25.99 26.33
N LYS A 764 -0.04 26.25 26.45
CA LYS A 764 0.91 25.38 27.15
C LYS A 764 0.63 25.39 28.65
N THR A 765 0.04 24.34 29.19
CA THR A 765 -0.03 24.13 30.63
C THR A 765 1.27 23.49 31.12
N THR A 766 2.04 24.26 31.92
CA THR A 766 3.16 23.74 32.71
C THR A 766 2.59 22.98 33.92
N THR A 767 2.57 21.68 33.84
CA THR A 767 2.26 20.81 34.99
C THR A 767 3.45 20.83 35.95
N LYS A 768 3.29 21.50 37.11
CA LYS A 768 4.19 21.36 38.25
C LYS A 768 4.07 19.96 38.82
N LYS A 769 5.13 19.15 38.67
CA LYS A 769 5.31 17.93 39.45
C LYS A 769 5.72 18.27 40.87
N ASN A 770 4.78 18.19 41.83
CA ASN A 770 5.10 18.15 43.22
C ASN A 770 5.72 16.79 43.59
N ALA A 771 7.04 16.73 43.61
CA ALA A 771 7.77 15.65 44.24
C ALA A 771 8.03 16.08 45.68
N LYS A 772 7.33 15.46 46.64
CA LYS A 772 7.67 15.55 48.08
C LYS A 772 9.05 14.96 48.30
N ARG A 773 10.05 15.80 48.50
CA ARG A 773 11.37 15.44 48.99
C ARG A 773 11.35 15.65 50.49
N LYS A 774 11.52 14.58 51.26
CA LYS A 774 11.72 14.63 52.72
C LYS A 774 12.97 15.43 53.03
N THR A 775 12.77 16.45 53.86
CA THR A 775 13.81 17.25 54.52
C THR A 775 14.52 16.47 55.60
N SER A 776 15.84 16.43 55.55
CA SER A 776 16.67 16.23 56.73
C SER A 776 17.49 17.50 56.94
N THR A 777 17.24 18.11 58.10
CA THR A 777 17.89 19.29 58.66
C THR A 777 19.39 19.05 58.91
N LYS A 778 20.22 19.99 58.51
CA LYS A 778 21.39 20.38 59.36
C LYS A 778 21.76 21.84 59.17
N THR A 779 21.77 22.53 60.27
CA THR A 779 22.17 23.90 60.59
C THR A 779 23.64 24.15 60.27
N THR A 780 24.05 25.35 59.81
CA THR A 780 24.81 26.38 60.59
C THR A 780 25.33 27.51 59.67
N LYS A 781 25.04 28.73 60.22
CA LYS A 781 25.80 29.97 60.26
C LYS A 781 26.29 30.78 59.05
N LYS A 782 25.65 31.97 59.00
CA LYS A 782 26.11 33.34 58.75
C LYS A 782 27.58 33.60 58.34
N SER A 783 27.76 34.42 57.27
CA SER A 783 28.40 35.75 57.50
C SER A 783 28.15 36.66 56.29
N VAL A 784 28.09 37.91 56.65
CA VAL A 784 27.73 39.17 55.95
C VAL A 784 28.99 39.76 55.26
N SER A 785 28.80 40.45 54.13
CA SER A 785 29.29 41.79 53.77
C SER A 785 29.16 41.97 52.25
N LYS A 786 28.33 42.90 51.75
CA LYS A 786 28.52 44.33 51.43
C LYS A 786 29.77 44.54 50.52
N THR A 787 29.67 45.07 49.35
CA THR A 787 29.47 46.32 48.73
C THR A 787 30.28 46.53 47.49
N LYS A 788 29.61 47.10 46.52
CA LYS A 788 29.96 48.25 45.62
C LYS A 788 31.01 48.10 44.46
N LYS A 789 30.41 48.46 43.33
CA LYS A 789 30.78 49.46 42.30
C LYS A 789 32.12 49.37 41.54
N SER A 790 32.01 49.29 40.24
CA SER A 790 32.09 50.34 39.21
C SER A 790 33.27 50.13 38.22
N SER A 791 32.94 50.29 36.98
CA SER A 791 33.65 50.90 35.86
C SER A 791 35.05 50.41 35.47
N LYS A 792 35.16 49.83 34.38
CA LYS A 792 35.59 50.45 33.11
C LYS A 792 35.23 49.53 31.96
#